data_3c26a1ad578d3f1093b08b2de9e26357
#
_entry.id   3c26a1ad578d3f1093b08b2de9e26357
#
_cell.length_a   1.000
_cell.length_b   1.000
_cell.length_c   1.000
_cell.angle_alpha   90.00
_cell.angle_beta   90.00
_cell.angle_gamma   90.00
#
_symmetry.space_group_name_H-M   'P 1'
#
loop_
_entity.id
_entity.type
_entity.pdbx_description
1 polymer ?
#
loop_
_entity_poly.entity_id
_entity_poly.type
_entity_poly.pdbx_seq_one_letter_code
_entity_poly.pdbx_strand_id
1 'polypeptide(L)'
;MLVDRRSEKWRVPVFLAGLTLFFYWKILFTNRAMFPWDAVSFFYPYLSFVHEELRHFRLPLWDPYVLSGHPIIGDPEGQIFYPPTWLLVLLHPISELPYRLVEIQEIVHFFLAGLFMYNLAQSFVQSRAAALFSAVLFQFGGAMVAHTEHVLSIESIAWYPLAFLLARRGLLEGKRFFTVSAGFVFGIQTLAGHWQHSAYLGLLLFLYFVYEGCFGSSRAKLWPRCITALLIIGAVGAALAMVQIIPTYELGALSVRRYLTYWDVTGGNEPQFLWTLFLPNFFGGLKGVPKWYPYDLTFQYVFLTVPGCLLALLGLIETVRRRNFFWLGLVLLTIELSLGRNGHLAWWLYHVPILNMFRNPATFFDVTNFALCLMAGVGAKALFEGSLSERFRKHLPLGLTVVLFSAIVLGLVLNFGRIYGWYHMLAVLAAVNLVVTAMTRKRVRPEIAQRTLLGIVVFQLCFYNINQRLNSSANDPRRYVSRNLAFGRVRTLEFLRSDRGADFRVGAFADDQWSGNGPNVWRIPSIFGWNPITLLRYEDYIRGFISTSRYTLPYGGRDQNLDSSMLDMLGTKYVVSVDSVLKKKMPLGPSSKFELMLDDVGWWRTYRNKNYLSRTWFYPKAYVLPGPKETIALMSSSWFDGRQVLLFEKGDLGPEGARMAEELPTVRLEPGEVAAASRGAAKPDLNCAEPLPMFAGWGAKEGDWLRYTIPPTTPPGRYLLVMEYTGAALPPPSLETKLQNSGRVQCSGPINLPGTFTWECRQWRCTDLGLFEISDGPSELTITSKRSSAIQIYSVWLIRLPSAVTKNPGAFSFDNFFTSPNSISFRSHQEVDGYILLNEIHYPGWTASVDGLPTEIIRADSIFRSVFVPAGTHRVEFHFRPRYFVWGAAISLLTLVAGLTYAVACRRRDSGRQLREERNIYS
;
A
#
# COMPACT_ATOMS: atom_id res chain seq x y z
N MET A 1 -24.90 -46.98 -14.55
CA MET A 1 -24.14 -46.54 -13.34
C MET A 1 -22.95 -45.62 -13.62
N LEU A 2 -22.40 -45.52 -14.83
CA LEU A 2 -21.24 -44.65 -15.16
C LEU A 2 -21.60 -43.21 -15.52
N VAL A 3 -22.81 -42.93 -15.94
CA VAL A 3 -23.29 -41.58 -16.31
C VAL A 3 -23.53 -40.69 -15.09
N ASP A 4 -23.84 -41.27 -13.94
CA ASP A 4 -24.23 -40.56 -12.73
C ASP A 4 -23.02 -39.97 -11.95
N ARG A 5 -21.83 -40.58 -12.02
CA ARG A 5 -20.61 -40.09 -11.35
C ARG A 5 -20.01 -38.84 -12.01
N ARG A 6 -20.23 -38.59 -13.31
CA ARG A 6 -19.75 -37.37 -13.98
C ARG A 6 -20.63 -36.17 -13.66
N SER A 7 -21.95 -36.32 -13.60
CA SER A 7 -22.88 -35.24 -13.23
C SER A 7 -22.72 -34.77 -11.81
N GLU A 8 -22.38 -35.67 -10.88
CA GLU A 8 -22.13 -35.30 -9.47
C GLU A 8 -20.89 -34.43 -9.22
N LYS A 9 -19.85 -34.51 -10.07
CA LYS A 9 -18.63 -33.71 -9.91
C LYS A 9 -18.86 -32.23 -10.16
N TRP A 10 -19.84 -31.86 -10.99
CA TRP A 10 -20.13 -30.47 -11.34
C TRP A 10 -21.16 -29.80 -10.43
N ARG A 11 -21.91 -30.54 -9.61
CA ARG A 11 -22.97 -29.97 -8.75
C ARG A 11 -22.44 -28.90 -7.80
N VAL A 12 -21.31 -29.12 -7.15
CA VAL A 12 -20.75 -28.16 -6.19
C VAL A 12 -20.11 -26.94 -6.88
N PRO A 13 -19.26 -27.08 -7.91
CA PRO A 13 -18.80 -25.92 -8.67
C PRO A 13 -19.94 -25.07 -9.23
N VAL A 14 -20.99 -25.70 -9.81
CA VAL A 14 -22.17 -24.99 -10.33
C VAL A 14 -22.94 -24.28 -9.21
N PHE A 15 -23.12 -24.91 -8.05
CA PHE A 15 -23.75 -24.27 -6.89
C PHE A 15 -22.98 -23.05 -6.41
N LEU A 16 -21.66 -23.16 -6.24
CA LEU A 16 -20.81 -22.06 -5.81
C LEU A 16 -20.78 -20.93 -6.85
N ALA A 17 -20.71 -21.25 -8.14
CA ALA A 17 -20.80 -20.27 -9.21
C ALA A 17 -22.15 -19.55 -9.21
N GLY A 18 -23.26 -20.29 -9.12
CA GLY A 18 -24.60 -19.72 -9.03
C GLY A 18 -24.77 -18.80 -7.82
N LEU A 19 -24.22 -19.19 -6.67
CA LEU A 19 -24.23 -18.37 -5.45
C LEU A 19 -23.37 -17.12 -5.63
N THR A 20 -22.23 -17.20 -6.31
CA THR A 20 -21.37 -16.03 -6.63
C THR A 20 -22.11 -15.05 -7.54
N LEU A 21 -22.73 -15.54 -8.60
CA LEU A 21 -23.53 -14.71 -9.52
C LEU A 21 -24.72 -14.06 -8.79
N PHE A 22 -25.37 -14.77 -7.89
CA PHE A 22 -26.44 -14.24 -7.07
C PHE A 22 -25.93 -13.18 -6.07
N PHE A 23 -24.80 -13.42 -5.42
CA PHE A 23 -24.25 -12.50 -4.43
C PHE A 23 -23.85 -11.16 -5.06
N TYR A 24 -23.19 -11.19 -6.22
CA TYR A 24 -22.72 -10.01 -6.94
C TYR A 24 -23.61 -9.58 -8.11
N TRP A 25 -24.89 -10.02 -8.14
CA TRP A 25 -25.80 -9.80 -9.29
C TRP A 25 -25.91 -8.32 -9.67
N LYS A 26 -25.93 -7.43 -8.70
CA LYS A 26 -26.11 -6.00 -8.92
C LYS A 26 -24.90 -5.38 -9.63
N ILE A 27 -23.70 -5.82 -9.29
CA ILE A 27 -22.46 -5.42 -9.94
C ILE A 27 -22.36 -6.03 -11.33
N LEU A 28 -22.66 -7.33 -11.47
CA LEU A 28 -22.49 -8.05 -12.72
C LEU A 28 -23.50 -7.65 -13.79
N PHE A 29 -24.77 -7.49 -13.41
CA PHE A 29 -25.87 -7.37 -14.37
C PHE A 29 -26.52 -5.99 -14.42
N THR A 30 -26.05 -5.03 -13.58
CA THR A 30 -26.57 -3.66 -13.60
C THR A 30 -25.44 -2.63 -13.63
N ASN A 31 -25.77 -1.38 -13.96
CA ASN A 31 -24.85 -0.24 -13.83
C ASN A 31 -25.06 0.54 -12.51
N ARG A 32 -25.81 -0.05 -11.54
CA ARG A 32 -26.25 0.66 -10.33
C ARG A 32 -25.36 0.39 -9.12
N ALA A 33 -24.32 -0.43 -9.26
CA ALA A 33 -23.36 -0.71 -8.23
C ALA A 33 -21.99 -1.01 -8.82
N MET A 34 -20.95 -0.73 -8.07
CA MET A 34 -19.56 -1.03 -8.39
C MET A 34 -18.78 -1.24 -7.09
N PHE A 35 -17.62 -1.88 -7.13
CA PHE A 35 -16.70 -1.93 -6.00
C PHE A 35 -16.22 -0.53 -5.64
N PRO A 36 -16.17 -0.18 -4.34
CA PRO A 36 -15.92 1.19 -3.91
C PRO A 36 -14.42 1.50 -3.70
N TRP A 37 -14.13 2.74 -3.38
CA TRP A 37 -12.89 3.28 -2.80
C TRP A 37 -11.63 2.90 -3.57
N ASP A 38 -10.69 2.19 -2.94
CA ASP A 38 -9.38 1.88 -3.50
C ASP A 38 -9.45 1.06 -4.78
N ALA A 39 -10.47 0.21 -4.94
CA ALA A 39 -10.70 -0.51 -6.18
C ALA A 39 -10.83 0.44 -7.39
N VAL A 40 -11.46 1.61 -7.19
CA VAL A 40 -11.69 2.63 -8.24
C VAL A 40 -10.55 3.63 -8.35
N SER A 41 -10.08 4.14 -7.19
CA SER A 41 -9.15 5.28 -7.17
C SER A 41 -7.69 4.87 -7.24
N PHE A 42 -7.39 3.60 -6.90
CA PHE A 42 -6.03 3.11 -6.80
C PHE A 42 -5.76 1.93 -7.76
N PHE A 43 -6.46 0.79 -7.60
CA PHE A 43 -6.13 -0.44 -8.35
C PHE A 43 -6.52 -0.38 -9.81
N TYR A 44 -7.73 0.07 -10.14
CA TYR A 44 -8.16 0.18 -11.53
C TYR A 44 -7.25 1.11 -12.37
N PRO A 45 -6.85 2.29 -11.90
CA PRO A 45 -5.94 3.14 -12.65
C PRO A 45 -4.59 2.47 -12.97
N TYR A 46 -4.02 1.73 -12.03
CA TYR A 46 -2.79 0.97 -12.30
C TYR A 46 -3.02 -0.12 -13.34
N LEU A 47 -4.06 -0.93 -13.18
CA LEU A 47 -4.38 -1.98 -14.16
C LEU A 47 -4.73 -1.40 -15.53
N SER A 48 -5.38 -0.23 -15.59
CA SER A 48 -5.65 0.48 -16.83
C SER A 48 -4.36 0.89 -17.55
N PHE A 49 -3.36 1.40 -16.81
CA PHE A 49 -2.05 1.73 -17.37
C PHE A 49 -1.31 0.48 -17.84
N VAL A 50 -1.22 -0.55 -17.00
CA VAL A 50 -0.56 -1.82 -17.33
C VAL A 50 -1.20 -2.47 -18.55
N HIS A 51 -2.52 -2.54 -18.59
CA HIS A 51 -3.27 -3.08 -19.72
C HIS A 51 -2.98 -2.31 -21.02
N GLU A 52 -2.97 -0.98 -20.96
CA GLU A 52 -2.70 -0.11 -22.12
C GLU A 52 -1.32 -0.37 -22.71
N GLU A 53 -0.30 -0.50 -21.87
CA GLU A 53 1.04 -0.76 -22.35
C GLU A 53 1.18 -2.20 -22.91
N LEU A 54 0.66 -3.19 -22.17
CA LEU A 54 0.75 -4.59 -22.59
C LEU A 54 -0.03 -4.89 -23.88
N ARG A 55 -1.20 -4.27 -24.11
CA ARG A 55 -1.95 -4.46 -25.35
C ARG A 55 -1.24 -3.90 -26.58
N HIS A 56 -0.33 -2.96 -26.37
CA HIS A 56 0.58 -2.44 -27.40
C HIS A 56 1.94 -3.15 -27.44
N PHE A 57 2.07 -4.31 -26.77
CA PHE A 57 3.30 -5.10 -26.66
C PHE A 57 4.48 -4.31 -26.05
N ARG A 58 4.19 -3.34 -25.20
CA ARG A 58 5.17 -2.59 -24.42
C ARG A 58 5.12 -3.02 -22.97
N LEU A 59 6.26 -3.31 -22.39
CA LEU A 59 6.35 -3.62 -20.97
C LEU A 59 6.35 -2.31 -20.18
N PRO A 60 5.40 -2.12 -19.24
CA PRO A 60 5.31 -0.92 -18.42
C PRO A 60 6.41 -0.96 -17.34
N LEU A 61 7.59 -0.39 -17.62
CA LEU A 61 8.69 -0.34 -16.64
C LEU A 61 8.59 0.90 -15.77
N TRP A 62 8.19 2.03 -16.36
CA TRP A 62 8.08 3.34 -15.72
C TRP A 62 6.68 3.92 -15.94
N ASP A 63 6.05 4.42 -14.88
CA ASP A 63 4.78 5.13 -14.95
C ASP A 63 5.04 6.65 -14.93
N PRO A 64 4.81 7.40 -16.01
CA PRO A 64 5.05 8.83 -16.06
C PRO A 64 3.88 9.68 -15.52
N TYR A 65 2.75 9.07 -15.19
CA TYR A 65 1.50 9.79 -14.90
C TYR A 65 1.28 10.11 -13.41
N VAL A 66 1.95 9.41 -12.51
CA VAL A 66 1.83 9.62 -11.05
C VAL A 66 3.17 9.93 -10.41
N LEU A 67 3.14 10.70 -9.30
CA LEU A 67 4.32 11.01 -8.46
C LEU A 67 5.50 11.61 -9.25
N SER A 68 5.22 12.41 -10.29
CA SER A 68 6.22 12.92 -11.23
C SER A 68 7.09 11.85 -11.91
N GLY A 69 6.62 10.61 -11.94
CA GLY A 69 7.26 9.42 -12.45
C GLY A 69 7.54 8.37 -11.38
N HIS A 70 7.11 7.12 -11.62
CA HIS A 70 7.21 6.01 -10.66
C HIS A 70 7.70 4.73 -11.34
N PRO A 71 8.66 3.98 -10.73
CA PRO A 71 9.15 2.72 -11.28
C PRO A 71 8.15 1.57 -11.05
N ILE A 72 7.07 1.53 -11.83
CA ILE A 72 5.97 0.57 -11.67
C ILE A 72 6.42 -0.89 -11.77
N ILE A 73 7.53 -1.15 -12.47
CA ILE A 73 8.12 -2.51 -12.55
C ILE A 73 8.53 -3.03 -11.16
N GLY A 74 8.91 -2.13 -10.26
CA GLY A 74 9.25 -2.48 -8.87
C GLY A 74 8.04 -2.53 -7.95
N ASP A 75 6.87 -2.08 -8.40
CA ASP A 75 5.66 -2.05 -7.62
C ASP A 75 4.85 -3.34 -7.80
N PRO A 76 4.74 -4.20 -6.79
CA PRO A 76 3.97 -5.44 -6.90
C PRO A 76 2.48 -5.17 -7.12
N GLU A 77 1.97 -4.01 -6.69
CA GLU A 77 0.56 -3.64 -6.80
C GLU A 77 0.14 -3.34 -8.25
N GLY A 78 1.12 -3.13 -9.16
CA GLY A 78 0.88 -3.05 -10.59
C GLY A 78 0.47 -4.38 -11.24
N GLN A 79 0.66 -5.53 -10.59
CA GLN A 79 0.29 -6.88 -11.07
C GLN A 79 0.77 -7.20 -12.49
N ILE A 80 1.90 -6.63 -12.94
CA ILE A 80 2.41 -6.75 -14.32
C ILE A 80 2.60 -8.22 -14.74
N PHE A 81 3.00 -9.08 -13.80
CA PHE A 81 3.31 -10.50 -14.06
C PHE A 81 2.27 -11.45 -13.51
N TYR A 82 1.14 -10.95 -13.01
CA TYR A 82 0.07 -11.80 -12.51
C TYR A 82 -0.72 -12.40 -13.69
N PRO A 83 -0.87 -13.75 -13.78
CA PRO A 83 -1.49 -14.36 -14.95
C PRO A 83 -2.91 -13.89 -15.28
N PRO A 84 -3.81 -13.63 -14.30
CA PRO A 84 -5.13 -13.07 -14.61
C PRO A 84 -5.08 -11.68 -15.27
N THR A 85 -4.10 -10.84 -14.96
CA THR A 85 -3.91 -9.54 -15.65
C THR A 85 -3.64 -9.73 -17.14
N TRP A 86 -2.82 -10.72 -17.52
CA TRP A 86 -2.61 -11.08 -18.91
C TRP A 86 -3.86 -11.61 -19.60
N LEU A 87 -4.71 -12.32 -18.84
CA LEU A 87 -6.00 -12.75 -19.36
C LEU A 87 -6.92 -11.56 -19.70
N LEU A 88 -6.92 -10.49 -18.89
CA LEU A 88 -7.63 -9.25 -19.21
C LEU A 88 -7.15 -8.64 -20.53
N VAL A 89 -5.82 -8.60 -20.75
CA VAL A 89 -5.24 -8.11 -22.01
C VAL A 89 -5.70 -8.97 -23.21
N LEU A 90 -5.69 -10.30 -23.05
CA LEU A 90 -6.12 -11.22 -24.11
C LEU A 90 -7.63 -11.12 -24.41
N LEU A 91 -8.46 -10.89 -23.39
CA LEU A 91 -9.91 -10.76 -23.53
C LEU A 91 -10.34 -9.39 -24.08
N HIS A 92 -9.50 -8.35 -23.89
CA HIS A 92 -9.82 -7.00 -24.28
C HIS A 92 -8.65 -6.27 -24.98
N PRO A 93 -8.17 -6.81 -26.13
CA PRO A 93 -6.93 -6.33 -26.74
C PRO A 93 -7.08 -5.02 -27.53
N ILE A 94 -8.31 -4.60 -27.86
CA ILE A 94 -8.55 -3.55 -28.88
C ILE A 94 -8.76 -2.16 -28.24
N SER A 95 -9.32 -2.08 -27.06
CA SER A 95 -9.69 -0.82 -26.41
C SER A 95 -9.24 -0.73 -24.96
N GLU A 96 -9.43 0.44 -24.35
CA GLU A 96 -9.13 0.68 -22.94
C GLU A 96 -9.85 -0.31 -22.02
N LEU A 97 -9.20 -0.70 -20.93
CA LEU A 97 -9.75 -1.66 -19.97
C LEU A 97 -11.01 -1.10 -19.28
N PRO A 98 -12.19 -1.70 -19.46
CA PRO A 98 -13.37 -1.31 -18.71
C PRO A 98 -13.25 -1.71 -17.23
N TYR A 99 -13.63 -0.82 -16.31
CA TYR A 99 -13.63 -1.13 -14.87
C TYR A 99 -14.40 -2.42 -14.54
N ARG A 100 -15.48 -2.71 -15.26
CA ARG A 100 -16.25 -3.94 -15.11
C ARG A 100 -15.44 -5.22 -15.26
N LEU A 101 -14.40 -5.24 -16.10
CA LEU A 101 -13.56 -6.43 -16.25
C LEU A 101 -12.68 -6.68 -15.02
N VAL A 102 -12.24 -5.61 -14.36
CA VAL A 102 -11.52 -5.71 -13.08
C VAL A 102 -12.45 -6.26 -11.99
N GLU A 103 -13.69 -5.78 -11.93
CA GLU A 103 -14.70 -6.31 -11.00
C GLU A 103 -15.00 -7.80 -11.28
N ILE A 104 -15.09 -8.20 -12.54
CA ILE A 104 -15.29 -9.60 -12.92
C ILE A 104 -14.09 -10.45 -12.51
N GLN A 105 -12.86 -9.97 -12.71
CA GLN A 105 -11.66 -10.68 -12.27
C GLN A 105 -11.71 -10.94 -10.78
N GLU A 106 -12.02 -9.94 -9.97
CA GLU A 106 -12.13 -10.08 -8.53
C GLU A 106 -13.27 -11.03 -8.12
N ILE A 107 -14.45 -10.94 -8.74
CA ILE A 107 -15.58 -11.85 -8.49
C ILE A 107 -15.21 -13.29 -8.83
N VAL A 108 -14.42 -13.53 -9.89
CA VAL A 108 -13.89 -14.85 -10.21
C VAL A 108 -12.98 -15.36 -9.08
N HIS A 109 -12.19 -14.50 -8.44
CA HIS A 109 -11.38 -14.92 -7.30
C HIS A 109 -12.21 -15.30 -6.07
N PHE A 110 -13.35 -14.65 -5.83
CA PHE A 110 -14.31 -15.12 -4.83
C PHE A 110 -14.82 -16.53 -5.13
N PHE A 111 -15.16 -16.81 -6.39
CA PHE A 111 -15.55 -18.15 -6.80
C PHE A 111 -14.42 -19.18 -6.62
N LEU A 112 -13.19 -18.83 -7.03
CA LEU A 112 -12.02 -19.69 -6.87
C LEU A 112 -11.71 -19.95 -5.39
N ALA A 113 -11.81 -18.93 -4.53
CA ALA A 113 -11.64 -19.06 -3.08
C ALA A 113 -12.58 -20.12 -2.49
N GLY A 114 -13.88 -20.05 -2.83
CA GLY A 114 -14.87 -21.04 -2.41
C GLY A 114 -14.59 -22.44 -2.95
N LEU A 115 -14.24 -22.54 -4.23
CA LEU A 115 -13.92 -23.81 -4.88
C LEU A 115 -12.67 -24.47 -4.29
N PHE A 116 -11.63 -23.70 -4.05
CA PHE A 116 -10.38 -24.20 -3.47
C PHE A 116 -10.57 -24.58 -1.99
N MET A 117 -11.32 -23.78 -1.22
CA MET A 117 -11.67 -24.11 0.16
C MET A 117 -12.55 -25.37 0.23
N TYR A 118 -13.49 -25.54 -0.68
CA TYR A 118 -14.27 -26.79 -0.78
C TYR A 118 -13.36 -28.01 -0.95
N ASN A 119 -12.43 -27.95 -1.91
CA ASN A 119 -11.53 -29.07 -2.18
C ASN A 119 -10.59 -29.34 -0.99
N LEU A 120 -10.10 -28.30 -0.33
CA LEU A 120 -9.30 -28.43 0.88
C LEU A 120 -10.12 -29.09 1.99
N ALA A 121 -11.28 -28.52 2.31
CA ALA A 121 -12.16 -29.06 3.36
C ALA A 121 -12.57 -30.50 3.06
N GLN A 122 -12.90 -30.83 1.80
CA GLN A 122 -13.22 -32.20 1.38
C GLN A 122 -12.06 -33.19 1.68
N SER A 123 -10.80 -32.74 1.58
CA SER A 123 -9.64 -33.56 1.92
C SER A 123 -9.51 -33.85 3.42
N PHE A 124 -10.10 -33.00 4.27
CA PHE A 124 -10.11 -33.17 5.73
C PHE A 124 -11.34 -33.96 6.19
N VAL A 125 -12.53 -33.59 5.68
CA VAL A 125 -13.78 -34.10 6.25
C VAL A 125 -14.35 -35.27 5.47
N GLN A 126 -13.95 -35.48 4.21
CA GLN A 126 -14.48 -36.52 3.33
C GLN A 126 -16.03 -36.56 3.22
N SER A 127 -16.66 -35.41 3.47
CA SER A 127 -18.11 -35.16 3.41
C SER A 127 -18.38 -33.93 2.56
N ARG A 128 -19.12 -34.11 1.46
CA ARG A 128 -19.43 -33.03 0.51
C ARG A 128 -20.25 -31.93 1.17
N ALA A 129 -21.26 -32.31 1.95
CA ALA A 129 -22.13 -31.34 2.60
C ALA A 129 -21.43 -30.59 3.72
N ALA A 130 -20.54 -31.24 4.50
CA ALA A 130 -19.74 -30.58 5.51
C ALA A 130 -18.70 -29.63 4.90
N ALA A 131 -18.06 -30.00 3.80
CA ALA A 131 -17.10 -29.16 3.09
C ALA A 131 -17.74 -27.89 2.49
N LEU A 132 -19.03 -27.93 2.14
CA LEU A 132 -19.76 -26.75 1.66
C LEU A 132 -19.86 -25.64 2.72
N PHE A 133 -19.96 -25.96 4.02
CA PHE A 133 -19.91 -24.92 5.06
C PHE A 133 -18.60 -24.15 5.04
N SER A 134 -17.46 -24.86 4.96
CA SER A 134 -16.16 -24.22 4.83
C SER A 134 -16.08 -23.31 3.59
N ALA A 135 -16.54 -23.81 2.46
CA ALA A 135 -16.49 -23.08 1.19
C ALA A 135 -17.31 -21.78 1.23
N VAL A 136 -18.58 -21.88 1.64
CA VAL A 136 -19.51 -20.74 1.66
C VAL A 136 -19.11 -19.70 2.69
N LEU A 137 -18.68 -20.13 3.88
CA LEU A 137 -18.20 -19.23 4.94
C LEU A 137 -16.91 -18.50 4.51
N PHE A 138 -15.96 -19.20 3.87
CA PHE A 138 -14.74 -18.60 3.38
C PHE A 138 -14.99 -17.63 2.24
N GLN A 139 -15.85 -18.01 1.29
CA GLN A 139 -16.14 -17.23 0.08
C GLN A 139 -16.89 -15.93 0.38
N PHE A 140 -17.85 -15.94 1.32
CA PHE A 140 -18.76 -14.82 1.57
C PHE A 140 -18.74 -14.31 3.01
N GLY A 141 -17.83 -14.80 3.84
CA GLY A 141 -17.62 -14.29 5.19
C GLY A 141 -17.15 -12.84 5.21
N GLY A 142 -17.38 -12.18 6.36
CA GLY A 142 -17.09 -10.75 6.53
C GLY A 142 -15.64 -10.37 6.18
N ALA A 143 -14.66 -11.17 6.60
CA ALA A 143 -13.26 -10.92 6.32
C ALA A 143 -12.94 -10.83 4.82
N MET A 144 -13.56 -11.68 3.99
CA MET A 144 -13.41 -11.59 2.54
C MET A 144 -14.21 -10.41 1.95
N VAL A 145 -15.48 -10.30 2.32
CA VAL A 145 -16.39 -9.33 1.70
C VAL A 145 -16.05 -7.89 2.10
N ALA A 146 -15.43 -7.66 3.26
CA ALA A 146 -14.98 -6.33 3.68
C ALA A 146 -13.78 -5.83 2.85
N HIS A 147 -13.01 -6.73 2.27
CA HIS A 147 -11.81 -6.39 1.50
C HIS A 147 -12.04 -6.25 -0.01
N THR A 148 -13.27 -6.09 -0.48
CA THR A 148 -13.54 -5.88 -1.92
C THR A 148 -12.97 -4.58 -2.48
N GLU A 149 -12.64 -3.59 -1.65
CA GLU A 149 -11.87 -2.44 -2.07
C GLU A 149 -10.37 -2.75 -2.26
N HIS A 150 -9.88 -3.78 -1.56
CA HIS A 150 -8.49 -4.24 -1.61
C HIS A 150 -8.37 -5.44 -2.58
N VAL A 151 -8.50 -5.20 -3.87
CA VAL A 151 -8.49 -6.21 -4.94
C VAL A 151 -7.35 -7.21 -4.77
N LEU A 152 -6.14 -6.73 -4.50
CA LEU A 152 -4.94 -7.56 -4.31
C LEU A 152 -5.04 -8.51 -3.11
N SER A 153 -5.73 -8.10 -2.04
CA SER A 153 -5.94 -8.94 -0.85
C SER A 153 -6.82 -10.13 -1.20
N ILE A 154 -7.96 -9.88 -1.87
CA ILE A 154 -8.87 -10.93 -2.30
C ILE A 154 -8.18 -11.90 -3.25
N GLU A 155 -7.47 -11.37 -4.25
CA GLU A 155 -6.75 -12.17 -5.23
C GLU A 155 -5.63 -13.00 -4.59
N SER A 156 -4.95 -12.48 -3.57
CA SER A 156 -3.93 -13.23 -2.83
C SER A 156 -4.52 -14.30 -1.91
N ILE A 157 -5.55 -13.96 -1.12
CA ILE A 157 -6.18 -14.88 -0.15
C ILE A 157 -6.89 -16.05 -0.86
N ALA A 158 -7.43 -15.83 -2.05
CA ALA A 158 -8.12 -16.86 -2.81
C ALA A 158 -7.26 -18.10 -3.09
N TRP A 159 -5.93 -17.96 -3.17
CA TRP A 159 -5.00 -19.05 -3.41
C TRP A 159 -4.62 -19.85 -2.16
N TYR A 160 -4.88 -19.34 -0.94
CA TYR A 160 -4.49 -20.00 0.32
C TYR A 160 -4.96 -21.46 0.39
N PRO A 161 -6.25 -21.76 0.14
CA PRO A 161 -6.72 -23.13 0.27
C PRO A 161 -6.08 -24.09 -0.74
N LEU A 162 -5.80 -23.63 -1.95
CA LEU A 162 -5.16 -24.46 -2.98
C LEU A 162 -3.69 -24.72 -2.65
N ALA A 163 -2.95 -23.67 -2.26
CA ALA A 163 -1.54 -23.81 -1.87
C ALA A 163 -1.39 -24.77 -0.67
N PHE A 164 -2.24 -24.61 0.34
CA PHE A 164 -2.24 -25.46 1.53
C PHE A 164 -2.63 -26.90 1.21
N LEU A 165 -3.65 -27.11 0.37
CA LEU A 165 -4.06 -28.45 -0.08
C LEU A 165 -2.92 -29.18 -0.78
N LEU A 166 -2.27 -28.54 -1.73
CA LEU A 166 -1.17 -29.13 -2.49
C LEU A 166 0.04 -29.40 -1.61
N ALA A 167 0.40 -28.46 -0.73
CA ALA A 167 1.48 -28.62 0.23
C ALA A 167 1.23 -29.81 1.16
N ARG A 168 0.03 -29.91 1.74
CA ARG A 168 -0.38 -31.02 2.59
C ARG A 168 -0.34 -32.36 1.85
N ARG A 169 -0.85 -32.43 0.62
CA ARG A 169 -0.79 -33.65 -0.20
C ARG A 169 0.66 -34.03 -0.52
N GLY A 170 1.49 -33.07 -0.87
CA GLY A 170 2.92 -33.29 -1.09
C GLY A 170 3.60 -33.92 0.11
N LEU A 171 3.30 -33.44 1.32
CA LEU A 171 3.82 -33.97 2.57
C LEU A 171 3.29 -35.40 2.87
N LEU A 172 1.97 -35.59 2.84
CA LEU A 172 1.34 -36.84 3.28
C LEU A 172 1.49 -37.96 2.25
N GLU A 173 1.34 -37.68 0.95
CA GLU A 173 1.48 -38.67 -0.11
C GLU A 173 2.96 -38.88 -0.51
N GLY A 174 3.87 -37.98 -0.09
CA GLY A 174 5.29 -38.03 -0.48
C GLY A 174 5.55 -37.79 -1.98
N LYS A 175 4.55 -37.29 -2.71
CA LYS A 175 4.65 -37.04 -4.16
C LYS A 175 5.20 -35.63 -4.41
N ARG A 176 6.42 -35.55 -4.93
CA ARG A 176 7.09 -34.28 -5.27
C ARG A 176 6.27 -33.38 -6.22
N PHE A 177 5.45 -33.99 -7.06
CA PHE A 177 4.56 -33.26 -7.98
C PHE A 177 3.67 -32.26 -7.21
N PHE A 178 3.02 -32.67 -6.14
CA PHE A 178 2.18 -31.78 -5.34
C PHE A 178 2.98 -30.69 -4.62
N THR A 179 4.18 -31.03 -4.15
CA THR A 179 5.08 -30.05 -3.50
C THR A 179 5.53 -28.96 -4.47
N VAL A 180 5.95 -29.34 -5.69
CA VAL A 180 6.32 -28.41 -6.75
C VAL A 180 5.12 -27.57 -7.17
N SER A 181 3.95 -28.19 -7.35
CA SER A 181 2.70 -27.48 -7.67
C SER A 181 2.31 -26.48 -6.58
N ALA A 182 2.52 -26.81 -5.29
CA ALA A 182 2.31 -25.87 -4.19
C ALA A 182 3.24 -24.65 -4.31
N GLY A 183 4.51 -24.86 -4.69
CA GLY A 183 5.46 -23.78 -4.97
C GLY A 183 5.01 -22.88 -6.12
N PHE A 184 4.49 -23.46 -7.22
CA PHE A 184 3.91 -22.67 -8.31
C PHE A 184 2.72 -21.84 -7.87
N VAL A 185 1.80 -22.42 -7.10
CA VAL A 185 0.63 -21.69 -6.57
C VAL A 185 1.08 -20.58 -5.61
N PHE A 186 2.08 -20.83 -4.77
CA PHE A 186 2.67 -19.82 -3.90
C PHE A 186 3.29 -18.66 -4.70
N GLY A 187 4.02 -18.96 -5.78
CA GLY A 187 4.59 -17.94 -6.66
C GLY A 187 3.51 -17.11 -7.38
N ILE A 188 2.46 -17.76 -7.91
CA ILE A 188 1.32 -17.07 -8.52
C ILE A 188 0.63 -16.14 -7.50
N GLN A 189 0.41 -16.64 -6.29
CA GLN A 189 -0.17 -15.86 -5.19
C GLN A 189 0.73 -14.64 -4.82
N THR A 190 2.05 -14.80 -4.86
CA THR A 190 3.00 -13.68 -4.64
C THR A 190 2.91 -12.64 -5.76
N LEU A 191 2.72 -13.06 -7.01
CA LEU A 191 2.53 -12.18 -8.16
C LEU A 191 1.18 -11.44 -8.16
N ALA A 192 0.20 -11.87 -7.34
CA ALA A 192 -1.05 -11.14 -7.12
C ALA A 192 -0.84 -9.78 -6.41
N GLY A 193 0.36 -9.49 -5.92
CA GLY A 193 0.79 -8.16 -5.53
C GLY A 193 0.74 -7.86 -4.05
N HIS A 194 -0.03 -8.56 -3.23
CA HIS A 194 -0.11 -8.30 -1.79
C HIS A 194 0.86 -9.18 -0.98
N TRP A 195 2.10 -8.76 -0.87
CA TRP A 195 3.19 -9.57 -0.29
C TRP A 195 3.04 -9.90 1.20
N GLN A 196 2.31 -9.09 1.95
CA GLN A 196 1.96 -9.39 3.34
C GLN A 196 1.19 -10.71 3.44
N HIS A 197 0.23 -10.96 2.54
CA HIS A 197 -0.47 -12.24 2.48
C HIS A 197 0.44 -13.39 2.05
N SER A 198 1.45 -13.14 1.21
CA SER A 198 2.44 -14.17 0.86
C SER A 198 3.28 -14.58 2.07
N ALA A 199 3.70 -13.60 2.89
CA ALA A 199 4.40 -13.87 4.13
C ALA A 199 3.53 -14.68 5.12
N TYR A 200 2.24 -14.37 5.21
CA TYR A 200 1.31 -15.09 6.10
C TYR A 200 1.03 -16.51 5.62
N LEU A 201 0.89 -16.73 4.31
CA LEU A 201 0.78 -18.08 3.76
C LEU A 201 2.07 -18.88 4.01
N GLY A 202 3.24 -18.26 3.84
CA GLY A 202 4.53 -18.85 4.17
C GLY A 202 4.63 -19.24 5.64
N LEU A 203 4.22 -18.36 6.55
CA LEU A 203 4.15 -18.62 7.98
C LEU A 203 3.18 -19.75 8.33
N LEU A 204 1.99 -19.76 7.74
CA LEU A 204 1.00 -20.83 7.90
C LEU A 204 1.57 -22.20 7.50
N LEU A 205 2.21 -22.28 6.33
CA LEU A 205 2.84 -23.53 5.86
C LEU A 205 4.00 -23.94 6.75
N PHE A 206 4.83 -23.00 7.18
CA PHE A 206 5.94 -23.27 8.10
C PHE A 206 5.44 -23.83 9.43
N LEU A 207 4.47 -23.16 10.07
CA LEU A 207 3.90 -23.62 11.35
C LEU A 207 3.24 -25.00 11.20
N TYR A 208 2.51 -25.26 10.10
CA TYR A 208 1.89 -26.54 9.84
C TYR A 208 2.94 -27.64 9.69
N PHE A 209 4.00 -27.43 8.95
CA PHE A 209 5.04 -28.43 8.74
C PHE A 209 5.88 -28.67 9.99
N VAL A 210 6.15 -27.63 10.78
CA VAL A 210 6.79 -27.80 12.10
C VAL A 210 5.91 -28.65 13.01
N TYR A 211 4.62 -28.38 13.05
CA TYR A 211 3.66 -29.15 13.85
C TYR A 211 3.62 -30.63 13.42
N GLU A 212 3.51 -30.91 12.13
CA GLU A 212 3.50 -32.29 11.61
C GLU A 212 4.84 -33.00 11.86
N GLY A 213 5.96 -32.31 11.76
CA GLY A 213 7.28 -32.85 12.11
C GLY A 213 7.40 -33.22 13.60
N CYS A 214 6.83 -32.38 14.50
CA CYS A 214 6.89 -32.58 15.95
C CYS A 214 5.84 -33.59 16.45
N PHE A 215 4.64 -33.58 15.93
CA PHE A 215 3.47 -34.27 16.47
C PHE A 215 2.81 -35.28 15.52
N GLY A 216 3.24 -35.34 14.26
CA GLY A 216 2.74 -36.33 13.29
C GLY A 216 3.04 -37.78 13.65
N SER A 217 2.24 -38.69 13.10
CA SER A 217 2.27 -40.13 13.48
C SER A 217 3.59 -40.87 13.17
N SER A 218 4.48 -40.32 12.36
CA SER A 218 5.76 -40.92 11.96
C SER A 218 6.91 -39.93 12.06
N ARG A 219 7.11 -39.32 13.21
CA ARG A 219 8.00 -38.18 13.49
C ARG A 219 9.37 -38.23 12.82
N ALA A 220 10.13 -39.31 13.02
CA ALA A 220 11.49 -39.42 12.50
C ALA A 220 11.59 -39.41 10.95
N LYS A 221 10.54 -39.84 10.25
CA LYS A 221 10.48 -39.85 8.78
C LYS A 221 9.84 -38.59 8.18
N LEU A 222 9.10 -37.82 8.99
CA LEU A 222 8.38 -36.63 8.51
C LEU A 222 9.27 -35.38 8.49
N TRP A 223 10.20 -35.21 9.43
CA TRP A 223 11.07 -34.04 9.47
C TRP A 223 11.84 -33.78 8.16
N PRO A 224 12.57 -34.76 7.58
CA PRO A 224 13.26 -34.52 6.32
C PRO A 224 12.28 -34.16 5.19
N ARG A 225 11.08 -34.74 5.19
CA ARG A 225 10.05 -34.40 4.20
C ARG A 225 9.49 -33.01 4.41
N CYS A 226 9.26 -32.59 5.66
CA CYS A 226 8.80 -31.23 5.99
C CYS A 226 9.81 -30.18 5.53
N ILE A 227 11.09 -30.36 5.90
CA ILE A 227 12.17 -29.46 5.50
C ILE A 227 12.28 -29.40 3.96
N THR A 228 12.35 -30.58 3.31
CA THR A 228 12.46 -30.64 1.85
C THR A 228 11.25 -29.99 1.17
N ALA A 229 10.05 -30.19 1.68
CA ALA A 229 8.84 -29.61 1.11
C ALA A 229 8.85 -28.07 1.27
N LEU A 230 9.21 -27.54 2.45
CA LEU A 230 9.34 -26.10 2.68
C LEU A 230 10.37 -25.49 1.74
N LEU A 231 11.54 -26.12 1.59
CA LEU A 231 12.58 -25.63 0.70
C LEU A 231 12.13 -25.63 -0.77
N ILE A 232 11.47 -26.71 -1.22
CA ILE A 232 10.96 -26.77 -2.61
C ILE A 232 9.88 -25.72 -2.82
N ILE A 233 8.88 -25.60 -1.93
CA ILE A 233 7.79 -24.63 -2.06
C ILE A 233 8.35 -23.21 -2.08
N GLY A 234 9.24 -22.88 -1.13
CA GLY A 234 9.87 -21.58 -1.05
C GLY A 234 10.74 -21.27 -2.26
N ALA A 235 11.61 -22.20 -2.66
CA ALA A 235 12.51 -22.01 -3.80
C ALA A 235 11.75 -21.86 -5.13
N VAL A 236 10.78 -22.75 -5.40
CA VAL A 236 9.98 -22.69 -6.65
C VAL A 236 9.11 -21.43 -6.66
N GLY A 237 8.47 -21.10 -5.53
CA GLY A 237 7.63 -19.91 -5.43
C GLY A 237 8.43 -18.62 -5.59
N ALA A 238 9.54 -18.50 -4.88
CA ALA A 238 10.42 -17.34 -5.01
C ALA A 238 11.01 -17.24 -6.42
N ALA A 239 11.51 -18.35 -6.99
CA ALA A 239 12.08 -18.36 -8.33
C ALA A 239 11.04 -17.97 -9.41
N LEU A 240 9.79 -18.43 -9.29
CA LEU A 240 8.72 -18.02 -10.20
C LEU A 240 8.38 -16.52 -10.07
N ALA A 241 8.41 -15.99 -8.85
CA ALA A 241 8.11 -14.58 -8.60
C ALA A 241 9.35 -13.66 -8.67
N MET A 242 10.52 -14.16 -9.05
CA MET A 242 11.80 -13.41 -9.02
C MET A 242 11.77 -12.21 -9.96
N VAL A 243 11.00 -12.28 -11.04
CA VAL A 243 10.74 -11.17 -11.97
C VAL A 243 10.16 -9.94 -11.26
N GLN A 244 9.41 -10.13 -10.18
CA GLN A 244 8.85 -9.07 -9.34
C GLN A 244 9.69 -8.84 -8.08
N ILE A 245 10.23 -9.90 -7.46
CA ILE A 245 10.94 -9.80 -6.17
C ILE A 245 12.15 -8.87 -6.27
N ILE A 246 12.98 -9.03 -7.31
CA ILE A 246 14.21 -8.24 -7.43
C ILE A 246 13.92 -6.75 -7.62
N PRO A 247 13.07 -6.32 -8.58
CA PRO A 247 12.73 -4.90 -8.73
C PRO A 247 12.03 -4.32 -7.49
N THR A 248 11.19 -5.09 -6.81
CA THR A 248 10.51 -4.61 -5.59
C THR A 248 11.48 -4.43 -4.42
N TYR A 249 12.46 -5.30 -4.28
CA TYR A 249 13.50 -5.13 -3.27
C TYR A 249 14.31 -3.83 -3.51
N GLU A 250 14.67 -3.54 -4.76
CA GLU A 250 15.36 -2.30 -5.13
C GLU A 250 14.51 -1.07 -4.81
N LEU A 251 13.23 -1.07 -5.22
CA LEU A 251 12.30 0.02 -4.93
C LEU A 251 12.07 0.16 -3.42
N GLY A 252 11.86 -0.93 -2.70
CA GLY A 252 11.66 -0.95 -1.25
C GLY A 252 12.82 -0.29 -0.49
N ALA A 253 14.06 -0.57 -0.90
CA ALA A 253 15.25 0.01 -0.29
C ALA A 253 15.37 1.54 -0.48
N LEU A 254 14.75 2.08 -1.53
CA LEU A 254 14.73 3.51 -1.85
C LEU A 254 13.44 4.21 -1.40
N SER A 255 12.51 3.48 -0.82
CA SER A 255 11.17 3.96 -0.47
C SER A 255 11.03 4.31 1.01
N VAL A 256 9.90 4.91 1.32
CA VAL A 256 9.45 5.17 2.71
C VAL A 256 9.32 3.91 3.55
N ARG A 257 9.22 2.73 2.93
CA ARG A 257 9.14 1.43 3.63
C ARG A 257 10.41 1.05 4.37
N ARG A 258 11.55 1.63 4.02
CA ARG A 258 12.80 1.42 4.73
C ARG A 258 12.74 1.84 6.21
N TYR A 259 11.83 2.76 6.57
CA TYR A 259 11.78 3.39 7.88
C TYR A 259 10.41 3.27 8.56
N LEU A 260 9.82 2.07 8.52
CA LEU A 260 8.60 1.80 9.28
C LEU A 260 8.86 1.92 10.77
N THR A 261 8.01 2.67 11.46
CA THR A 261 8.11 2.84 12.91
C THR A 261 7.40 1.72 13.65
N TYR A 262 7.63 1.66 14.98
CA TYR A 262 6.87 0.79 15.86
C TYR A 262 5.35 0.93 15.67
N TRP A 263 4.86 2.16 15.54
CA TRP A 263 3.43 2.47 15.35
C TRP A 263 2.88 1.96 14.01
N ASP A 264 3.71 2.01 12.94
CA ASP A 264 3.31 1.48 11.63
C ASP A 264 3.15 -0.03 11.63
N VAL A 265 4.13 -0.71 12.23
CA VAL A 265 4.19 -2.17 12.22
C VAL A 265 3.19 -2.78 13.20
N THR A 266 2.89 -2.09 14.30
CA THR A 266 2.07 -2.64 15.39
C THR A 266 0.63 -2.13 15.44
N GLY A 267 0.21 -1.26 14.51
CA GLY A 267 -1.20 -0.84 14.40
C GLY A 267 -2.10 -2.06 14.10
N GLY A 268 -3.02 -2.40 15.01
CA GLY A 268 -3.83 -3.62 14.91
C GLY A 268 -5.30 -3.39 15.27
N ASN A 269 -6.04 -4.49 15.28
CA ASN A 269 -7.46 -4.50 15.64
C ASN A 269 -7.67 -4.20 17.13
N GLU A 270 -8.79 -3.57 17.43
CA GLU A 270 -9.25 -3.49 18.81
C GLU A 270 -9.93 -4.82 19.22
N PRO A 271 -9.75 -5.33 20.46
CA PRO A 271 -10.29 -6.63 20.85
C PRO A 271 -11.79 -6.78 20.62
N GLN A 272 -12.55 -5.68 20.66
CA GLN A 272 -13.99 -5.66 20.43
C GLN A 272 -14.38 -6.05 19.00
N PHE A 273 -13.45 -6.06 18.03
CA PHE A 273 -13.77 -6.50 16.66
C PHE A 273 -14.29 -7.95 16.60
N LEU A 274 -13.92 -8.79 17.58
CA LEU A 274 -14.38 -10.17 17.68
C LEU A 274 -15.92 -10.29 17.83
N TRP A 275 -16.60 -9.26 18.33
CA TRP A 275 -18.06 -9.22 18.36
C TRP A 275 -18.64 -9.29 16.94
N THR A 276 -17.95 -8.77 15.95
CA THR A 276 -18.45 -8.78 14.56
C THR A 276 -18.48 -10.18 13.94
N LEU A 277 -17.83 -11.19 14.54
CA LEU A 277 -17.92 -12.58 14.10
C LEU A 277 -19.38 -13.08 14.01
N PHE A 278 -20.23 -12.66 14.93
CA PHE A 278 -21.64 -13.05 14.98
C PHE A 278 -22.61 -11.88 15.04
N LEU A 279 -22.15 -10.67 15.33
CA LEU A 279 -22.93 -9.44 15.40
C LEU A 279 -22.37 -8.43 14.38
N PRO A 280 -22.75 -8.53 13.10
CA PRO A 280 -22.05 -7.89 11.99
C PRO A 280 -22.06 -6.37 12.04
N ASN A 281 -23.05 -5.74 12.69
CA ASN A 281 -23.16 -4.28 12.78
C ASN A 281 -22.82 -3.73 14.17
N PHE A 282 -21.94 -4.42 14.89
CA PHE A 282 -21.51 -4.02 16.23
C PHE A 282 -21.00 -2.58 16.27
N PHE A 283 -20.18 -2.18 15.31
CA PHE A 283 -19.63 -0.82 15.23
C PHE A 283 -20.52 0.18 14.46
N GLY A 284 -21.67 -0.26 13.95
CA GLY A 284 -22.45 0.53 13.00
C GLY A 284 -21.78 0.58 11.60
N GLY A 285 -22.25 1.50 10.78
CA GLY A 285 -21.70 1.76 9.45
C GLY A 285 -22.25 0.89 8.33
N LEU A 286 -22.96 -0.19 8.62
CA LEU A 286 -23.62 -1.04 7.64
C LEU A 286 -25.13 -0.77 7.60
N LYS A 287 -25.74 -0.97 6.41
CA LYS A 287 -27.21 -0.82 6.22
C LYS A 287 -27.79 0.52 6.70
N GLY A 288 -27.04 1.61 6.49
CA GLY A 288 -27.51 2.94 6.89
C GLY A 288 -27.45 3.25 8.36
N VAL A 289 -26.95 2.34 9.19
CA VAL A 289 -26.75 2.60 10.63
C VAL A 289 -25.55 3.52 10.82
N PRO A 290 -25.64 4.59 11.61
CA PRO A 290 -24.51 5.45 11.88
C PRO A 290 -23.33 4.67 12.50
N LYS A 291 -22.12 4.95 12.01
CA LYS A 291 -20.89 4.42 12.57
C LYS A 291 -20.59 5.17 13.88
N TRP A 292 -20.45 4.45 14.97
CA TRP A 292 -20.14 5.06 16.28
C TRP A 292 -18.66 4.91 16.68
N TYR A 293 -17.90 4.19 15.87
CA TYR A 293 -16.51 3.88 16.13
C TYR A 293 -15.58 4.50 15.05
N PRO A 294 -14.43 5.09 15.42
CA PRO A 294 -13.60 5.86 14.49
C PRO A 294 -12.77 5.01 13.52
N TYR A 295 -12.61 3.71 13.80
CA TYR A 295 -11.69 2.85 13.03
C TYR A 295 -12.26 2.38 11.69
N ASP A 296 -11.37 1.94 10.81
CA ASP A 296 -11.73 1.39 9.51
C ASP A 296 -12.47 0.05 9.67
N LEU A 297 -13.69 0.00 9.13
CA LEU A 297 -14.52 -1.20 9.20
C LEU A 297 -13.99 -2.35 8.35
N THR A 298 -13.17 -2.08 7.36
CA THR A 298 -12.62 -3.09 6.47
C THR A 298 -11.84 -4.16 7.23
N PHE A 299 -11.05 -3.74 8.22
CA PHE A 299 -10.28 -4.64 9.07
C PHE A 299 -11.04 -5.14 10.31
N GLN A 300 -12.12 -4.44 10.70
CA GLN A 300 -12.91 -4.77 11.90
C GLN A 300 -14.10 -5.69 11.61
N TYR A 301 -14.45 -5.88 10.33
CA TYR A 301 -15.62 -6.64 9.93
C TYR A 301 -15.27 -8.09 9.56
N VAL A 302 -15.46 -9.02 10.48
CA VAL A 302 -15.03 -10.41 10.36
C VAL A 302 -16.18 -11.42 10.45
N PHE A 303 -17.36 -11.05 10.00
CA PHE A 303 -18.61 -11.79 10.16
C PHE A 303 -18.57 -13.23 9.63
N LEU A 304 -18.73 -14.20 10.52
CA LEU A 304 -18.70 -15.64 10.22
C LEU A 304 -20.07 -16.32 10.33
N THR A 305 -21.11 -15.59 10.72
CA THR A 305 -22.46 -16.06 11.07
C THR A 305 -22.56 -16.77 12.42
N VAL A 306 -23.75 -16.81 13.01
CA VAL A 306 -23.96 -17.53 14.27
C VAL A 306 -23.74 -19.04 14.12
N PRO A 307 -24.33 -19.73 13.11
CA PRO A 307 -24.05 -21.14 12.91
C PRO A 307 -22.62 -21.42 12.48
N GLY A 308 -21.98 -20.51 11.72
CA GLY A 308 -20.57 -20.64 11.34
C GLY A 308 -19.65 -20.65 12.55
N CYS A 309 -19.85 -19.72 13.50
CA CYS A 309 -19.09 -19.67 14.77
C CYS A 309 -19.29 -20.94 15.60
N LEU A 310 -20.54 -21.41 15.73
CA LEU A 310 -20.83 -22.67 16.41
C LEU A 310 -20.11 -23.86 15.79
N LEU A 311 -20.19 -23.99 14.48
CA LEU A 311 -19.54 -25.09 13.75
C LEU A 311 -18.02 -25.00 13.85
N ALA A 312 -17.43 -23.81 13.74
CA ALA A 312 -15.99 -23.61 13.90
C ALA A 312 -15.54 -24.03 15.31
N LEU A 313 -16.28 -23.63 16.35
CA LEU A 313 -16.02 -24.04 17.73
C LEU A 313 -16.10 -25.55 17.92
N LEU A 314 -17.15 -26.19 17.38
CA LEU A 314 -17.28 -27.65 17.42
C LEU A 314 -16.12 -28.35 16.68
N GLY A 315 -15.65 -27.78 15.56
CA GLY A 315 -14.50 -28.30 14.84
C GLY A 315 -13.20 -28.18 15.64
N LEU A 316 -12.98 -27.05 16.30
CA LEU A 316 -11.83 -26.89 17.20
C LEU A 316 -11.87 -27.86 18.36
N ILE A 317 -13.04 -28.02 19.02
CA ILE A 317 -13.23 -29.01 20.09
C ILE A 317 -12.94 -30.43 19.60
N GLU A 318 -13.42 -30.79 18.40
CA GLU A 318 -13.19 -32.14 17.84
C GLU A 318 -11.71 -32.39 17.53
N THR A 319 -10.98 -31.38 17.00
CA THR A 319 -9.55 -31.53 16.74
C THR A 319 -8.74 -31.62 18.03
N VAL A 320 -9.06 -30.84 19.06
CA VAL A 320 -8.44 -30.92 20.39
C VAL A 320 -8.70 -32.30 21.02
N ARG A 321 -9.95 -32.81 20.92
CA ARG A 321 -10.29 -34.14 21.41
C ARG A 321 -9.47 -35.24 20.73
N ARG A 322 -9.12 -35.06 19.45
CA ARG A 322 -8.21 -35.93 18.69
C ARG A 322 -6.74 -35.66 18.94
N ARG A 323 -6.41 -34.82 19.93
CA ARG A 323 -5.05 -34.39 20.28
C ARG A 323 -4.33 -33.63 19.15
N ASN A 324 -5.08 -33.00 18.25
CA ASN A 324 -4.55 -32.07 17.27
C ASN A 324 -4.82 -30.64 17.72
N PHE A 325 -3.82 -30.03 18.34
CA PHE A 325 -3.90 -28.67 18.89
C PHE A 325 -3.49 -27.59 17.88
N PHE A 326 -3.05 -27.97 16.69
CA PHE A 326 -2.56 -27.03 15.67
C PHE A 326 -3.54 -25.90 15.38
N TRP A 327 -4.79 -26.29 15.07
CA TRP A 327 -5.80 -25.32 14.64
C TRP A 327 -6.21 -24.34 15.75
N LEU A 328 -6.32 -24.81 16.98
CA LEU A 328 -6.59 -23.96 18.13
C LEU A 328 -5.42 -23.01 18.38
N GLY A 329 -4.21 -23.52 18.39
CA GLY A 329 -2.98 -22.72 18.57
C GLY A 329 -2.82 -21.67 17.46
N LEU A 330 -3.08 -22.05 16.20
CA LEU A 330 -3.04 -21.13 15.07
C LEU A 330 -4.05 -19.99 15.21
N VAL A 331 -5.31 -20.32 15.54
CA VAL A 331 -6.39 -19.32 15.74
C VAL A 331 -6.00 -18.35 16.86
N LEU A 332 -5.57 -18.84 18.01
CA LEU A 332 -5.16 -18.00 19.14
C LEU A 332 -3.97 -17.12 18.80
N LEU A 333 -2.94 -17.68 18.16
CA LEU A 333 -1.75 -16.93 17.75
C LEU A 333 -2.09 -15.82 16.75
N THR A 334 -2.89 -16.14 15.73
CA THR A 334 -3.17 -15.16 14.66
C THR A 334 -4.22 -14.11 15.07
N ILE A 335 -5.11 -14.41 16.01
CA ILE A 335 -5.92 -13.38 16.69
C ILE A 335 -5.01 -12.44 17.47
N GLU A 336 -4.11 -12.98 18.30
CA GLU A 336 -3.21 -12.18 19.11
C GLU A 336 -2.29 -11.29 18.27
N LEU A 337 -1.73 -11.84 17.17
CA LEU A 337 -0.96 -11.04 16.21
C LEU A 337 -1.80 -9.95 15.54
N SER A 338 -3.09 -10.22 15.24
CA SER A 338 -3.97 -9.25 14.61
C SER A 338 -4.33 -8.05 15.50
N LEU A 339 -4.21 -8.20 16.82
CA LEU A 339 -4.41 -7.11 17.78
C LEU A 339 -3.26 -6.10 17.73
N GLY A 340 -2.09 -6.49 17.22
CA GLY A 340 -0.93 -5.61 17.17
C GLY A 340 -0.58 -5.05 18.55
N ARG A 341 -0.52 -3.72 18.68
CA ARG A 341 -0.21 -3.04 19.96
C ARG A 341 -1.30 -3.21 21.05
N ASN A 342 -2.49 -3.60 20.66
CA ASN A 342 -3.57 -3.89 21.61
C ASN A 342 -3.48 -5.31 22.17
N GLY A 343 -2.56 -6.14 21.65
CA GLY A 343 -2.21 -7.47 22.13
C GLY A 343 -0.84 -7.50 22.80
N HIS A 344 -0.37 -8.71 23.15
CA HIS A 344 0.86 -8.92 23.90
C HIS A 344 2.06 -9.19 23.01
N LEU A 345 1.87 -9.48 21.70
CA LEU A 345 2.93 -9.88 20.78
C LEU A 345 3.46 -8.72 19.90
N ALA A 346 3.08 -7.47 20.18
CA ALA A 346 3.51 -6.29 19.42
C ALA A 346 5.04 -6.16 19.33
N TRP A 347 5.74 -6.46 20.42
CA TRP A 347 7.20 -6.44 20.45
C TRP A 347 7.80 -7.40 19.42
N TRP A 348 7.27 -8.62 19.30
CA TRP A 348 7.71 -9.63 18.35
C TRP A 348 7.44 -9.22 16.90
N LEU A 349 6.26 -8.60 16.63
CA LEU A 349 5.94 -8.07 15.30
C LEU A 349 6.99 -7.07 14.83
N TYR A 350 7.47 -6.21 15.72
CA TYR A 350 8.44 -5.18 15.38
C TYR A 350 9.87 -5.70 15.24
N HIS A 351 10.28 -6.71 16.03
CA HIS A 351 11.66 -7.17 16.08
C HIS A 351 11.94 -8.42 15.21
N VAL A 352 10.90 -9.14 14.78
CA VAL A 352 11.09 -10.31 13.90
C VAL A 352 11.26 -9.83 12.45
N PRO A 353 12.42 -10.16 11.82
CA PRO A 353 12.64 -9.87 10.40
C PRO A 353 11.51 -10.42 9.53
N ILE A 354 11.19 -9.73 8.42
CA ILE A 354 10.07 -9.99 7.52
C ILE A 354 8.74 -9.48 8.10
N LEU A 355 8.37 -9.76 9.36
CA LEU A 355 7.12 -9.25 9.94
C LEU A 355 7.15 -7.72 10.10
N ASN A 356 8.31 -7.16 10.45
CA ASN A 356 8.52 -5.72 10.59
C ASN A 356 8.59 -4.95 9.24
N MET A 357 8.55 -5.64 8.11
CA MET A 357 8.45 -5.00 6.79
C MET A 357 7.02 -4.62 6.41
N PHE A 358 6.04 -5.10 7.16
CA PHE A 358 4.62 -4.89 6.88
C PHE A 358 3.97 -4.03 7.96
N ARG A 359 3.06 -3.19 7.52
CA ARG A 359 2.19 -2.40 8.41
C ARG A 359 0.85 -3.10 8.58
N ASN A 360 0.08 -2.65 9.58
CA ASN A 360 -1.29 -3.09 9.83
C ASN A 360 -1.44 -4.62 10.03
N PRO A 361 -0.99 -5.16 11.17
CA PRO A 361 -1.09 -6.58 11.48
C PRO A 361 -2.54 -7.08 11.63
N ALA A 362 -3.55 -6.19 11.60
CA ALA A 362 -4.96 -6.59 11.61
C ALA A 362 -5.28 -7.68 10.56
N THR A 363 -4.61 -7.65 9.42
CA THR A 363 -4.73 -8.63 8.33
C THR A 363 -4.26 -10.06 8.70
N PHE A 364 -3.59 -10.28 9.85
CA PHE A 364 -3.38 -11.66 10.37
C PHE A 364 -4.70 -12.40 10.60
N PHE A 365 -5.80 -11.66 10.79
CA PHE A 365 -7.11 -12.27 10.94
C PHE A 365 -7.55 -13.05 9.70
N ASP A 366 -7.00 -12.83 8.52
CA ASP A 366 -7.30 -13.61 7.32
C ASP A 366 -6.85 -15.08 7.47
N VAL A 367 -5.74 -15.31 8.18
CA VAL A 367 -5.31 -16.67 8.53
C VAL A 367 -6.25 -17.29 9.59
N THR A 368 -6.72 -16.47 10.55
CA THR A 368 -7.76 -16.89 11.51
C THR A 368 -9.04 -17.30 10.78
N ASN A 369 -9.51 -16.46 9.85
CA ASN A 369 -10.71 -16.71 9.04
C ASN A 369 -10.57 -18.01 8.23
N PHE A 370 -9.43 -18.22 7.57
CA PHE A 370 -9.11 -19.46 6.86
C PHE A 370 -9.25 -20.68 7.79
N ALA A 371 -8.65 -20.63 8.98
CA ALA A 371 -8.69 -21.72 9.95
C ALA A 371 -10.10 -21.95 10.49
N LEU A 372 -10.83 -20.91 10.87
CA LEU A 372 -12.20 -21.00 11.40
C LEU A 372 -13.17 -21.58 10.33
N CYS A 373 -13.06 -21.12 9.08
CA CYS A 373 -13.87 -21.64 7.98
C CYS A 373 -13.59 -23.13 7.74
N LEU A 374 -12.34 -23.56 7.75
CA LEU A 374 -11.98 -24.97 7.61
C LEU A 374 -12.50 -25.80 8.79
N MET A 375 -12.38 -25.28 10.01
CA MET A 375 -12.88 -25.92 11.22
C MET A 375 -14.42 -25.99 11.26
N ALA A 376 -15.12 -25.03 10.65
CA ALA A 376 -16.58 -25.13 10.50
C ALA A 376 -17.02 -26.36 9.71
N GLY A 377 -16.29 -26.75 8.67
CA GLY A 377 -16.52 -28.03 7.97
C GLY A 377 -16.27 -29.26 8.84
N VAL A 378 -15.19 -29.23 9.64
CA VAL A 378 -14.89 -30.31 10.60
C VAL A 378 -16.00 -30.42 11.65
N GLY A 379 -16.47 -29.28 12.19
CA GLY A 379 -17.57 -29.24 13.15
C GLY A 379 -18.91 -29.68 12.54
N ALA A 380 -19.18 -29.31 11.28
CA ALA A 380 -20.36 -29.79 10.58
C ALA A 380 -20.36 -31.32 10.45
N LYS A 381 -19.24 -31.91 10.04
CA LYS A 381 -19.07 -33.37 10.03
C LYS A 381 -19.28 -33.97 11.42
N ALA A 382 -18.66 -33.40 12.43
CA ALA A 382 -18.74 -33.88 13.81
C ALA A 382 -20.18 -33.86 14.35
N LEU A 383 -20.93 -32.81 14.04
CA LEU A 383 -22.31 -32.63 14.47
C LEU A 383 -23.28 -33.59 13.74
N PHE A 384 -23.19 -33.69 12.41
CA PHE A 384 -24.19 -34.37 11.59
C PHE A 384 -23.87 -35.84 11.31
N GLU A 385 -22.59 -36.21 11.23
CA GLU A 385 -22.14 -37.57 10.93
C GLU A 385 -21.66 -38.35 12.17
N GLY A 386 -21.82 -37.79 13.36
CA GLY A 386 -21.78 -38.54 14.61
C GLY A 386 -20.42 -38.80 15.23
N SER A 387 -19.37 -38.00 14.90
CA SER A 387 -18.07 -38.14 15.56
C SER A 387 -18.04 -37.55 16.98
N LEU A 388 -18.98 -36.67 17.33
CA LEU A 388 -19.17 -36.18 18.71
C LEU A 388 -19.72 -37.28 19.59
N SER A 389 -19.28 -37.36 20.85
CA SER A 389 -19.80 -38.31 21.82
C SER A 389 -21.31 -38.10 21.99
N GLU A 390 -22.04 -39.19 22.16
CA GLU A 390 -23.50 -39.17 22.33
C GLU A 390 -23.91 -38.28 23.52
N ARG A 391 -23.16 -38.36 24.63
CA ARG A 391 -23.35 -37.53 25.81
C ARG A 391 -23.24 -36.04 25.49
N PHE A 392 -22.17 -35.62 24.76
CA PHE A 392 -21.99 -34.23 24.36
C PHE A 392 -23.11 -33.76 23.42
N ARG A 393 -23.46 -34.54 22.41
CA ARG A 393 -24.53 -34.23 21.46
C ARG A 393 -25.90 -34.10 22.15
N LYS A 394 -26.19 -34.92 23.20
CA LYS A 394 -27.40 -34.83 23.98
C LYS A 394 -27.52 -33.54 24.81
N HIS A 395 -26.37 -33.02 25.33
CA HIS A 395 -26.34 -31.81 26.14
C HIS A 395 -26.15 -30.52 25.31
N LEU A 396 -25.78 -30.60 24.02
CA LEU A 396 -25.57 -29.45 23.16
C LEU A 396 -26.81 -28.50 23.09
N PRO A 397 -28.06 -28.99 22.95
CA PRO A 397 -29.24 -28.12 23.00
C PRO A 397 -29.37 -27.32 24.29
N LEU A 398 -29.07 -27.95 25.43
CA LEU A 398 -29.06 -27.27 26.72
C LEU A 398 -28.01 -26.17 26.77
N GLY A 399 -26.78 -26.48 26.29
CA GLY A 399 -25.71 -25.49 26.18
C GLY A 399 -26.10 -24.29 25.32
N LEU A 400 -26.71 -24.54 24.16
CA LEU A 400 -27.21 -23.47 23.28
C LEU A 400 -28.33 -22.66 23.92
N THR A 401 -29.19 -23.30 24.70
CA THR A 401 -30.23 -22.59 25.46
C THR A 401 -29.64 -21.70 26.54
N VAL A 402 -28.61 -22.16 27.26
CA VAL A 402 -27.89 -21.35 28.24
C VAL A 402 -27.21 -20.16 27.54
N VAL A 403 -26.53 -20.37 26.41
CA VAL A 403 -25.92 -19.29 25.64
C VAL A 403 -26.96 -18.27 25.18
N LEU A 404 -28.11 -18.73 24.67
CA LEU A 404 -29.23 -17.86 24.27
C LEU A 404 -29.75 -17.02 25.44
N PHE A 405 -29.99 -17.67 26.58
CA PHE A 405 -30.46 -16.99 27.79
C PHE A 405 -29.43 -15.97 28.30
N SER A 406 -28.17 -16.37 28.38
CA SER A 406 -27.04 -15.48 28.75
C SER A 406 -26.94 -14.29 27.80
N ALA A 407 -27.08 -14.51 26.48
CA ALA A 407 -27.08 -13.44 25.51
C ALA A 407 -28.24 -12.46 25.73
N ILE A 408 -29.44 -12.96 25.98
CA ILE A 408 -30.61 -12.11 26.31
C ILE A 408 -30.33 -11.24 27.56
N VAL A 409 -29.87 -11.87 28.64
CA VAL A 409 -29.54 -11.15 29.89
C VAL A 409 -28.46 -10.12 29.67
N LEU A 410 -27.37 -10.49 29.02
CA LEU A 410 -26.24 -9.60 28.68
C LEU A 410 -26.72 -8.42 27.82
N GLY A 411 -27.59 -8.70 26.85
CA GLY A 411 -28.14 -7.69 25.96
C GLY A 411 -29.02 -6.69 26.69
N LEU A 412 -29.77 -7.14 27.69
CA LEU A 412 -30.57 -6.27 28.56
C LEU A 412 -29.69 -5.42 29.48
N VAL A 413 -28.69 -6.03 30.12
CA VAL A 413 -27.78 -5.35 31.06
C VAL A 413 -26.93 -4.31 30.36
N LEU A 414 -26.35 -4.65 29.21
CA LEU A 414 -25.46 -3.79 28.40
C LEU A 414 -26.21 -2.91 27.39
N ASN A 415 -27.56 -2.97 27.39
CA ASN A 415 -28.39 -2.23 26.43
C ASN A 415 -28.03 -2.49 24.95
N PHE A 416 -27.67 -3.72 24.61
CA PHE A 416 -27.32 -4.13 23.24
C PHE A 416 -28.53 -4.12 22.29
N GLY A 417 -29.76 -3.97 22.80
CA GLY A 417 -30.95 -3.79 21.96
C GLY A 417 -30.88 -2.61 21.01
N ARG A 418 -29.98 -1.64 21.26
CA ARG A 418 -29.67 -0.51 20.37
C ARG A 418 -28.76 -0.90 19.21
N ILE A 419 -28.05 -2.06 19.29
CA ILE A 419 -27.15 -2.53 18.22
C ILE A 419 -28.02 -3.18 17.15
N TYR A 420 -27.95 -2.64 15.94
CA TYR A 420 -28.64 -3.20 14.78
C TYR A 420 -28.21 -4.66 14.54
N GLY A 421 -29.18 -5.56 14.44
CA GLY A 421 -28.96 -6.99 14.25
C GLY A 421 -28.89 -7.83 15.52
N TRP A 422 -28.98 -7.22 16.73
CA TRP A 422 -28.99 -7.96 17.99
C TRP A 422 -30.14 -8.95 18.07
N TYR A 423 -31.37 -8.49 17.85
CA TYR A 423 -32.55 -9.37 17.86
C TYR A 423 -32.53 -10.41 16.76
N HIS A 424 -32.00 -10.09 15.59
CA HIS A 424 -31.78 -11.04 14.50
C HIS A 424 -30.79 -12.15 14.92
N MET A 425 -29.70 -11.79 15.59
CA MET A 425 -28.72 -12.74 16.12
C MET A 425 -29.39 -13.69 17.13
N LEU A 426 -30.20 -13.15 18.06
CA LEU A 426 -30.97 -13.97 19.04
C LEU A 426 -31.94 -14.92 18.33
N ALA A 427 -32.68 -14.44 17.32
CA ALA A 427 -33.60 -15.24 16.53
C ALA A 427 -32.89 -16.37 15.80
N VAL A 428 -31.75 -16.09 15.18
CA VAL A 428 -30.94 -17.12 14.49
C VAL A 428 -30.37 -18.12 15.50
N LEU A 429 -29.90 -17.68 16.67
CA LEU A 429 -29.38 -18.57 17.70
C LEU A 429 -30.51 -19.50 18.20
N ALA A 430 -31.73 -18.98 18.38
CA ALA A 430 -32.90 -19.77 18.70
C ALA A 430 -33.26 -20.78 17.58
N ALA A 431 -33.23 -20.37 16.32
CA ALA A 431 -33.48 -21.25 15.19
C ALA A 431 -32.44 -22.37 15.12
N VAL A 432 -31.16 -22.05 15.32
CA VAL A 432 -30.06 -23.06 15.36
C VAL A 432 -30.30 -24.05 16.48
N ASN A 433 -30.65 -23.55 17.68
CA ASN A 433 -30.96 -24.41 18.83
C ASN A 433 -32.15 -25.34 18.53
N LEU A 434 -33.21 -24.82 17.90
CA LEU A 434 -34.37 -25.61 17.49
C LEU A 434 -34.00 -26.74 16.52
N VAL A 435 -33.22 -26.41 15.50
CA VAL A 435 -32.75 -27.41 14.49
C VAL A 435 -31.90 -28.48 15.15
N VAL A 436 -30.94 -28.10 16.01
CA VAL A 436 -30.08 -29.04 16.72
C VAL A 436 -30.90 -29.89 17.70
N THR A 437 -31.85 -29.29 18.39
CA THR A 437 -32.76 -30.00 19.32
C THR A 437 -33.64 -31.03 18.58
N ALA A 438 -34.23 -30.63 17.45
CA ALA A 438 -35.07 -31.49 16.66
C ALA A 438 -34.26 -32.69 16.09
N MET A 439 -33.04 -32.46 15.68
CA MET A 439 -32.10 -33.50 15.21
C MET A 439 -31.71 -34.46 16.34
N THR A 440 -31.31 -33.92 17.52
CA THR A 440 -30.84 -34.73 18.65
C THR A 440 -31.94 -35.55 19.26
N ARG A 441 -33.23 -35.08 19.21
CA ARG A 441 -34.44 -35.80 19.61
C ARG A 441 -34.97 -36.72 18.52
N LYS A 442 -34.21 -36.92 17.41
CA LYS A 442 -34.57 -37.79 16.26
C LYS A 442 -35.89 -37.38 15.57
N ARG A 443 -36.35 -36.15 15.73
CA ARG A 443 -37.55 -35.61 15.05
C ARG A 443 -37.27 -35.20 13.60
N VAL A 444 -35.98 -34.90 13.28
CA VAL A 444 -35.52 -34.49 11.96
C VAL A 444 -34.30 -35.32 11.59
N ARG A 445 -34.20 -35.74 10.33
CA ARG A 445 -33.03 -36.47 9.81
C ARG A 445 -31.81 -35.54 9.78
N PRO A 446 -30.58 -36.05 10.06
CA PRO A 446 -29.36 -35.25 10.04
C PRO A 446 -29.14 -34.50 8.72
N GLU A 447 -29.48 -35.10 7.58
CA GLU A 447 -29.31 -34.48 6.25
C GLU A 447 -30.21 -33.24 6.07
N ILE A 448 -31.45 -33.31 6.60
CA ILE A 448 -32.40 -32.19 6.57
C ILE A 448 -31.90 -31.08 7.50
N ALA A 449 -31.48 -31.41 8.71
CA ALA A 449 -30.92 -30.47 9.64
C ALA A 449 -29.67 -29.77 9.08
N GLN A 450 -28.81 -30.54 8.41
CA GLN A 450 -27.60 -30.03 7.74
C GLN A 450 -27.95 -29.03 6.63
N ARG A 451 -28.90 -29.36 5.75
CA ARG A 451 -29.36 -28.48 4.66
C ARG A 451 -30.01 -27.21 5.21
N THR A 452 -30.84 -27.35 6.25
CA THR A 452 -31.48 -26.21 6.93
C THR A 452 -30.42 -25.27 7.52
N LEU A 453 -29.42 -25.81 8.21
CA LEU A 453 -28.36 -25.01 8.80
C LEU A 453 -27.49 -24.32 7.73
N LEU A 454 -27.19 -24.99 6.64
CA LEU A 454 -26.51 -24.39 5.49
C LEU A 454 -27.35 -23.24 4.87
N GLY A 455 -28.67 -23.45 4.75
CA GLY A 455 -29.60 -22.41 4.31
C GLY A 455 -29.59 -21.18 5.23
N ILE A 456 -29.54 -21.38 6.55
CA ILE A 456 -29.42 -20.28 7.52
C ILE A 456 -28.09 -19.55 7.35
N VAL A 457 -26.97 -20.26 7.17
CA VAL A 457 -25.66 -19.66 6.88
C VAL A 457 -25.70 -18.79 5.62
N VAL A 458 -26.20 -19.35 4.51
CA VAL A 458 -26.32 -18.62 3.25
C VAL A 458 -27.23 -17.41 3.40
N PHE A 459 -28.37 -17.57 4.08
CA PHE A 459 -29.29 -16.48 4.35
C PHE A 459 -28.63 -15.34 5.13
N GLN A 460 -27.92 -15.64 6.24
CA GLN A 460 -27.25 -14.62 7.03
C GLN A 460 -26.15 -13.90 6.22
N LEU A 461 -25.32 -14.64 5.48
CA LEU A 461 -24.28 -14.06 4.62
C LEU A 461 -24.91 -13.15 3.57
N CYS A 462 -25.96 -13.60 2.89
CA CYS A 462 -26.65 -12.78 1.90
C CYS A 462 -27.34 -11.57 2.52
N PHE A 463 -28.03 -11.76 3.65
CA PHE A 463 -28.76 -10.68 4.32
C PHE A 463 -27.84 -9.55 4.78
N TYR A 464 -26.67 -9.85 5.36
CA TYR A 464 -25.74 -8.84 5.84
C TYR A 464 -24.72 -8.37 4.82
N ASN A 465 -24.27 -9.24 3.92
CA ASN A 465 -23.12 -8.96 3.07
C ASN A 465 -23.45 -8.55 1.63
N ILE A 466 -24.67 -8.83 1.12
CA ILE A 466 -25.04 -8.38 -0.23
C ILE A 466 -25.31 -6.87 -0.23
N ASN A 467 -24.72 -6.16 -1.19
CA ASN A 467 -24.92 -4.74 -1.44
C ASN A 467 -24.66 -3.85 -0.18
N GLN A 468 -23.59 -4.14 0.51
CA GLN A 468 -23.13 -3.32 1.64
C GLN A 468 -22.22 -2.19 1.16
N ARG A 469 -22.05 -1.16 2.00
CA ARG A 469 -21.12 -0.07 1.77
C ARG A 469 -19.69 -0.56 1.52
N LEU A 470 -19.29 -1.66 2.18
CA LEU A 470 -17.95 -2.26 2.05
C LEU A 470 -17.71 -2.94 0.68
N ASN A 471 -18.77 -3.35 -0.02
CA ASN A 471 -18.65 -4.09 -1.27
C ASN A 471 -19.54 -3.57 -2.41
N SER A 472 -20.19 -2.44 -2.22
CA SER A 472 -21.09 -1.87 -3.22
C SER A 472 -21.34 -0.40 -2.94
N SER A 473 -21.08 0.43 -3.91
CA SER A 473 -21.21 1.88 -3.81
C SER A 473 -22.64 2.42 -3.93
N ALA A 474 -23.63 1.57 -3.97
CA ALA A 474 -25.02 1.93 -4.34
C ALA A 474 -25.70 3.00 -3.50
N ASN A 475 -25.14 3.43 -2.37
CA ASN A 475 -25.81 4.24 -1.36
C ASN A 475 -25.30 5.67 -1.20
N ASP A 476 -24.31 6.12 -1.98
CA ASP A 476 -23.84 7.50 -1.91
C ASP A 476 -23.64 8.09 -3.32
N PRO A 477 -24.70 8.64 -3.95
CA PRO A 477 -24.61 9.25 -5.29
C PRO A 477 -23.70 10.48 -5.35
N ARG A 478 -23.24 11.01 -4.22
CA ARG A 478 -22.34 12.17 -4.18
C ARG A 478 -20.87 11.77 -4.23
N ARG A 479 -20.54 10.55 -3.77
CA ARG A 479 -19.18 10.03 -3.74
C ARG A 479 -18.84 9.11 -4.90
N TYR A 480 -19.85 8.54 -5.53
CA TYR A 480 -19.69 7.53 -6.56
C TYR A 480 -20.30 8.04 -7.86
N VAL A 481 -19.44 8.67 -8.59
CA VAL A 481 -19.65 8.97 -9.97
C VAL A 481 -19.97 7.64 -10.68
N SER A 482 -21.01 7.58 -11.50
CA SER A 482 -21.30 6.39 -12.30
C SER A 482 -20.04 5.96 -13.05
N ARG A 483 -19.90 4.67 -13.39
CA ARG A 483 -18.76 4.19 -14.20
C ARG A 483 -18.40 5.09 -15.37
N ASN A 484 -19.41 5.74 -15.97
CA ASN A 484 -19.25 6.69 -17.07
C ASN A 484 -18.78 8.07 -16.64
N LEU A 485 -18.98 8.46 -15.38
CA LEU A 485 -18.62 9.77 -14.85
C LEU A 485 -17.30 9.74 -14.06
N ALA A 486 -16.95 8.65 -13.34
CA ALA A 486 -15.66 8.52 -12.65
C ALA A 486 -14.48 8.65 -13.61
N PHE A 487 -14.69 8.20 -14.86
CA PHE A 487 -13.69 8.19 -15.91
C PHE A 487 -14.19 8.93 -17.17
N GLY A 488 -15.30 9.66 -17.06
CA GLY A 488 -15.98 10.29 -18.16
C GLY A 488 -15.43 11.68 -18.51
N ARG A 489 -16.01 12.27 -19.53
CA ARG A 489 -15.65 13.58 -20.10
C ARG A 489 -16.12 14.70 -19.16
N VAL A 490 -15.25 15.15 -18.28
CA VAL A 490 -15.42 16.36 -17.48
C VAL A 490 -14.72 17.49 -18.22
N ARG A 491 -15.29 18.68 -18.24
CA ARG A 491 -14.74 19.84 -18.94
C ARG A 491 -13.28 20.12 -18.54
N THR A 492 -12.94 19.91 -17.29
CA THR A 492 -11.55 20.01 -16.79
C THR A 492 -10.60 19.06 -17.51
N LEU A 493 -10.97 17.79 -17.70
CA LEU A 493 -10.11 16.81 -18.39
C LEU A 493 -10.00 17.13 -19.88
N GLU A 494 -11.08 17.57 -20.51
CA GLU A 494 -11.06 18.02 -21.91
C GLU A 494 -10.16 19.23 -22.09
N PHE A 495 -10.24 20.21 -21.18
CA PHE A 495 -9.39 21.38 -21.17
C PHE A 495 -7.89 20.99 -21.03
N LEU A 496 -7.55 20.17 -20.06
CA LEU A 496 -6.17 19.73 -19.83
C LEU A 496 -5.61 18.91 -21.01
N ARG A 497 -6.44 18.08 -21.64
CA ARG A 497 -6.07 17.32 -22.84
C ARG A 497 -5.96 18.17 -24.10
N SER A 498 -6.63 19.29 -24.16
CA SER A 498 -6.54 20.23 -25.30
C SER A 498 -5.21 20.96 -25.33
N ASP A 499 -4.57 21.12 -24.19
CA ASP A 499 -3.20 21.61 -24.10
C ASP A 499 -2.22 20.47 -24.44
N ARG A 500 -1.90 20.36 -25.73
CA ARG A 500 -1.10 19.27 -26.29
C ARG A 500 0.40 19.34 -25.95
N GLY A 501 0.84 20.30 -25.14
CA GLY A 501 2.19 20.35 -24.61
C GLY A 501 2.44 19.16 -23.70
N ALA A 502 3.26 18.18 -24.10
CA ALA A 502 3.65 17.06 -23.25
C ALA A 502 4.63 17.47 -22.14
N ASP A 503 4.85 18.76 -21.96
CA ASP A 503 5.89 19.36 -21.14
C ASP A 503 5.45 19.84 -19.77
N PHE A 504 4.25 19.45 -19.32
CA PHE A 504 3.71 19.90 -18.04
C PHE A 504 3.18 18.76 -17.16
N ARG A 505 2.97 19.07 -15.88
CA ARG A 505 2.23 18.26 -14.92
C ARG A 505 1.10 19.03 -14.26
N VAL A 506 0.21 18.27 -13.65
CA VAL A 506 -0.92 18.80 -12.87
C VAL A 506 -0.69 18.52 -11.39
N GLY A 507 -0.92 19.51 -10.55
CA GLY A 507 -1.02 19.36 -9.10
C GLY A 507 -2.49 19.41 -8.68
N ALA A 508 -3.05 18.31 -8.20
CA ALA A 508 -4.44 18.29 -7.77
C ALA A 508 -4.55 18.25 -6.24
N PHE A 509 -5.38 19.11 -5.68
CA PHE A 509 -5.51 19.28 -4.25
C PHE A 509 -6.94 18.97 -3.79
N ALA A 510 -7.06 18.15 -2.73
CA ALA A 510 -8.32 17.81 -2.08
C ALA A 510 -9.33 17.02 -2.94
N ASP A 511 -8.87 16.18 -3.86
CA ASP A 511 -9.70 15.25 -4.62
C ASP A 511 -9.12 13.82 -4.60
N ASP A 512 -9.91 12.85 -4.16
CA ASP A 512 -9.47 11.46 -4.00
C ASP A 512 -9.11 10.77 -5.33
N GLN A 513 -9.72 11.18 -6.43
CA GLN A 513 -9.46 10.56 -7.75
C GLN A 513 -8.19 11.09 -8.39
N TRP A 514 -7.94 12.39 -8.29
CA TRP A 514 -6.70 13.00 -8.75
C TRP A 514 -5.52 12.66 -7.86
N SER A 515 -5.77 12.70 -6.58
CA SER A 515 -4.77 12.36 -5.58
C SER A 515 -4.55 10.86 -5.48
N GLY A 516 -5.53 10.03 -5.87
CA GLY A 516 -5.33 8.64 -6.21
C GLY A 516 -4.55 8.51 -7.52
N ASN A 517 -4.75 7.41 -8.23
CA ASN A 517 -4.01 7.12 -9.46
C ASN A 517 -4.84 7.38 -10.74
N GLY A 518 -5.94 8.14 -10.64
CA GLY A 518 -6.78 8.56 -11.78
C GLY A 518 -6.00 9.14 -12.97
N PRO A 519 -4.91 9.91 -12.76
CA PRO A 519 -4.01 10.36 -13.83
C PRO A 519 -3.59 9.26 -14.81
N ASN A 520 -3.44 8.02 -14.35
CA ASN A 520 -3.15 6.86 -15.20
C ASN A 520 -4.26 6.54 -16.21
N VAL A 521 -5.52 6.71 -15.82
CA VAL A 521 -6.67 6.53 -16.73
C VAL A 521 -6.78 7.68 -17.72
N TRP A 522 -6.54 8.89 -17.23
CA TRP A 522 -6.69 10.11 -18.03
C TRP A 522 -5.49 10.42 -18.92
N ARG A 523 -4.35 9.77 -18.70
CA ARG A 523 -3.06 10.03 -19.38
C ARG A 523 -2.61 11.49 -19.21
N ILE A 524 -2.80 12.04 -18.03
CA ILE A 524 -2.40 13.40 -17.66
C ILE A 524 -1.34 13.29 -16.55
N PRO A 525 -0.08 13.71 -16.80
CA PRO A 525 0.97 13.61 -15.79
C PRO A 525 0.64 14.42 -14.54
N SER A 526 0.82 13.83 -13.36
CA SER A 526 0.54 14.42 -12.06
C SER A 526 1.77 14.40 -11.16
N ILE A 527 1.88 15.43 -10.31
CA ILE A 527 2.86 15.43 -9.23
C ILE A 527 2.40 14.59 -8.04
N PHE A 528 1.15 14.18 -8.00
CA PHE A 528 0.58 13.33 -6.97
C PHE A 528 0.22 11.96 -7.51
N GLY A 529 0.08 11.03 -6.62
CA GLY A 529 -0.33 9.67 -6.81
C GLY A 529 -0.34 8.97 -5.46
N TRP A 530 -1.11 7.92 -5.29
CA TRP A 530 -1.10 7.13 -4.07
C TRP A 530 -0.32 5.85 -4.30
N ASN A 531 0.77 5.68 -3.53
CA ASN A 531 1.57 4.48 -3.57
C ASN A 531 2.18 4.18 -2.19
N PRO A 532 2.00 2.98 -1.65
CA PRO A 532 2.57 2.61 -0.35
C PRO A 532 4.10 2.44 -0.39
N ILE A 533 4.72 2.42 -1.59
CA ILE A 533 6.16 2.28 -1.79
C ILE A 533 6.71 3.54 -2.50
N THR A 534 6.23 4.71 -2.10
CA THR A 534 6.71 6.00 -2.63
C THR A 534 8.20 6.17 -2.35
N LEU A 535 8.93 6.73 -3.32
CA LEU A 535 10.35 7.05 -3.14
C LEU A 535 10.54 8.05 -2.01
N LEU A 536 11.43 7.73 -1.09
CA LEU A 536 11.69 8.52 0.10
C LEU A 536 12.12 9.96 -0.24
N ARG A 537 13.04 10.11 -1.19
CA ARG A 537 13.52 11.44 -1.62
C ARG A 537 12.40 12.29 -2.23
N TYR A 538 11.48 11.66 -2.95
CA TYR A 538 10.32 12.35 -3.50
C TYR A 538 9.39 12.85 -2.39
N GLU A 539 9.15 12.02 -1.38
CA GLU A 539 8.36 12.43 -0.22
C GLU A 539 9.03 13.57 0.54
N ASP A 540 10.34 13.48 0.78
CA ASP A 540 11.12 14.55 1.43
C ASP A 540 11.07 15.86 0.64
N TYR A 541 11.15 15.78 -0.69
CA TYR A 541 10.99 16.93 -1.58
C TYR A 541 9.62 17.59 -1.45
N ILE A 542 8.56 16.80 -1.55
CA ILE A 542 7.18 17.32 -1.42
C ILE A 542 6.97 17.98 -0.06
N ARG A 543 7.52 17.41 1.01
CA ARG A 543 7.47 18.00 2.36
C ARG A 543 8.20 19.34 2.49
N GLY A 544 9.17 19.60 1.65
CA GLY A 544 9.84 20.88 1.61
C GLY A 544 8.91 22.08 1.43
N PHE A 545 7.74 21.87 0.77
CA PHE A 545 6.79 22.95 0.52
C PHE A 545 5.32 22.62 0.84
N ILE A 546 4.96 21.35 1.09
CA ILE A 546 3.60 20.91 1.43
C ILE A 546 3.64 20.05 2.68
N SER A 547 2.73 20.28 3.63
CA SER A 547 2.46 19.32 4.70
C SER A 547 1.74 18.12 4.15
N THR A 548 2.35 16.95 4.23
CA THR A 548 1.73 15.67 3.85
C THR A 548 1.47 14.83 5.09
N SER A 549 0.42 14.02 5.09
CA SER A 549 0.33 12.87 5.97
C SER A 549 1.24 11.76 5.45
N ARG A 550 1.61 10.83 6.31
CA ARG A 550 2.72 9.86 6.14
C ARG A 550 2.67 8.96 4.89
N TYR A 551 1.58 8.82 4.20
CA TYR A 551 1.40 7.90 3.07
C TYR A 551 0.57 8.47 1.94
N THR A 552 0.18 9.71 2.07
CA THR A 552 -0.73 10.29 1.12
C THR A 552 -0.52 11.78 1.06
N LEU A 553 -0.41 12.22 -0.07
CA LEU A 553 -1.22 13.21 -0.73
C LEU A 553 -1.75 14.32 0.16
N PRO A 554 -1.82 15.50 -0.35
CA PRO A 554 -2.34 16.65 0.38
C PRO A 554 -3.83 16.52 0.62
N TYR A 555 -4.24 15.59 1.47
CA TYR A 555 -5.56 15.61 2.07
C TYR A 555 -5.69 16.83 2.97
N GLY A 556 -6.12 17.94 2.39
CA GLY A 556 -6.60 19.10 3.12
C GLY A 556 -5.64 19.73 4.12
N GLY A 557 -4.33 19.61 3.92
CA GLY A 557 -3.31 20.28 4.73
C GLY A 557 -3.53 21.78 4.76
N ARG A 558 -3.55 22.36 5.96
CA ARG A 558 -3.83 23.80 6.15
C ARG A 558 -2.68 24.68 5.69
N ASP A 559 -1.48 24.13 5.56
CA ASP A 559 -0.23 24.88 5.34
C ASP A 559 0.48 24.37 4.09
N GLN A 560 0.03 24.86 2.93
CA GLN A 560 0.62 24.57 1.64
C GLN A 560 1.31 25.83 1.14
N ASN A 561 2.63 25.76 0.95
CA ASN A 561 3.38 26.84 0.31
C ASN A 561 3.35 26.67 -1.21
N LEU A 562 2.25 27.03 -1.84
CA LEU A 562 2.09 26.94 -3.30
C LEU A 562 2.92 28.00 -4.05
N ASP A 563 3.44 28.99 -3.37
CA ASP A 563 4.35 30.00 -3.95
C ASP A 563 5.78 29.49 -4.09
N SER A 564 6.12 28.36 -3.50
CA SER A 564 7.45 27.76 -3.58
C SER A 564 7.90 27.48 -5.01
N SER A 565 9.18 27.77 -5.31
CA SER A 565 9.85 27.37 -6.55
C SER A 565 9.87 25.85 -6.74
N MET A 566 9.84 25.08 -5.65
CA MET A 566 9.83 23.61 -5.73
C MET A 566 8.58 23.07 -6.47
N LEU A 567 7.43 23.71 -6.32
CA LEU A 567 6.23 23.37 -7.09
C LEU A 567 6.42 23.68 -8.58
N ASP A 568 7.10 24.79 -8.90
CA ASP A 568 7.35 25.20 -10.28
C ASP A 568 8.29 24.23 -10.99
N MET A 569 9.32 23.78 -10.27
CA MET A 569 10.32 22.83 -10.76
C MET A 569 9.75 21.44 -11.05
N LEU A 570 8.65 21.03 -10.40
CA LEU A 570 7.93 19.80 -10.75
C LEU A 570 7.25 19.89 -12.12
N GLY A 571 7.32 21.02 -12.81
CA GLY A 571 6.62 21.25 -14.09
C GLY A 571 5.12 21.43 -13.91
N THR A 572 4.68 21.92 -12.75
CA THR A 572 3.27 22.06 -12.39
C THR A 572 2.66 23.28 -13.07
N LYS A 573 2.20 23.10 -14.31
CA LYS A 573 1.53 24.15 -15.09
C LYS A 573 0.12 24.42 -14.61
N TYR A 574 -0.58 23.38 -14.20
CA TYR A 574 -1.96 23.49 -13.73
C TYR A 574 -2.12 22.98 -12.32
N VAL A 575 -2.91 23.71 -11.55
CA VAL A 575 -3.39 23.32 -10.23
C VAL A 575 -4.88 23.10 -10.29
N VAL A 576 -5.34 21.91 -9.91
CA VAL A 576 -6.75 21.53 -9.88
C VAL A 576 -7.22 21.41 -8.44
N SER A 577 -8.41 21.90 -8.13
CA SER A 577 -8.93 21.94 -6.78
C SER A 577 -10.43 21.73 -6.72
N VAL A 578 -10.91 21.06 -5.67
CA VAL A 578 -12.34 20.96 -5.35
C VAL A 578 -12.84 22.23 -4.65
N ASP A 579 -13.97 22.72 -5.06
CA ASP A 579 -14.54 24.02 -4.67
C ASP A 579 -14.72 24.27 -3.16
N SER A 580 -14.99 23.24 -2.38
CA SER A 580 -15.39 23.39 -0.98
C SER A 580 -14.23 23.65 0.01
N VAL A 581 -13.02 23.26 -0.32
CA VAL A 581 -11.87 23.29 0.60
C VAL A 581 -10.95 24.49 0.34
N LEU A 582 -10.78 24.90 -0.89
CA LEU A 582 -9.79 25.92 -1.29
C LEU A 582 -10.33 27.34 -1.40
N LYS A 583 -11.64 27.56 -1.50
CA LYS A 583 -12.23 28.91 -1.45
C LYS A 583 -11.78 29.74 -0.26
N LYS A 584 -11.43 29.09 0.85
CA LYS A 584 -10.97 29.76 2.09
C LYS A 584 -9.44 29.82 2.24
N LYS A 585 -8.65 29.13 1.41
CA LYS A 585 -7.24 28.85 1.72
C LYS A 585 -6.24 29.19 0.61
N MET A 586 -6.67 29.37 -0.64
CA MET A 586 -5.80 29.89 -1.68
C MET A 586 -5.97 31.41 -1.74
N PRO A 587 -4.93 32.20 -1.48
CA PRO A 587 -4.95 33.64 -1.76
C PRO A 587 -4.84 33.85 -3.28
N LEU A 588 -5.93 33.61 -3.99
CA LEU A 588 -6.02 33.85 -5.43
C LEU A 588 -6.43 35.29 -5.67
N GLY A 589 -5.53 36.19 -5.38
CA GLY A 589 -5.65 37.61 -5.73
C GLY A 589 -5.05 37.89 -7.11
N PRO A 590 -5.32 39.08 -7.70
CA PRO A 590 -4.76 39.49 -8.98
C PRO A 590 -3.24 39.52 -9.06
N SER A 591 -2.58 39.54 -7.91
CA SER A 591 -1.11 39.49 -7.77
C SER A 591 -0.56 38.08 -7.61
N SER A 592 -1.43 37.07 -7.60
CA SER A 592 -0.98 35.68 -7.39
C SER A 592 -0.31 35.10 -8.63
N LYS A 593 0.58 34.16 -8.42
CA LYS A 593 1.21 33.35 -9.46
C LYS A 593 0.20 32.45 -10.20
N PHE A 594 -1.03 32.35 -9.69
CA PHE A 594 -2.09 31.50 -10.23
C PHE A 594 -3.19 32.31 -10.92
N GLU A 595 -3.64 31.83 -12.07
CA GLU A 595 -4.70 32.41 -12.87
C GLU A 595 -5.81 31.38 -13.07
N LEU A 596 -7.07 31.73 -12.77
CA LEU A 596 -8.21 30.85 -12.99
C LEU A 596 -8.49 30.69 -14.50
N MET A 597 -8.36 29.45 -14.97
CA MET A 597 -8.59 29.09 -16.38
C MET A 597 -9.97 28.49 -16.62
N LEU A 598 -10.46 27.69 -15.68
CA LEU A 598 -11.73 27.00 -15.81
C LEU A 598 -12.38 26.84 -14.44
N ASP A 599 -13.67 27.22 -14.36
CA ASP A 599 -14.55 26.89 -13.25
C ASP A 599 -15.58 25.85 -13.73
N ASP A 600 -15.33 24.59 -13.40
CA ASP A 600 -16.22 23.47 -13.71
C ASP A 600 -17.19 23.29 -12.55
N VAL A 601 -18.28 24.02 -12.56
CA VAL A 601 -19.24 24.20 -11.48
C VAL A 601 -19.70 22.83 -10.93
N GLY A 602 -19.47 22.61 -9.64
CA GLY A 602 -19.82 21.37 -8.96
C GLY A 602 -18.73 20.27 -9.03
N TRP A 603 -17.64 20.53 -9.75
CA TRP A 603 -16.52 19.59 -9.89
C TRP A 603 -15.20 20.22 -9.47
N TRP A 604 -14.40 20.76 -10.42
CA TRP A 604 -13.05 21.24 -10.19
C TRP A 604 -12.84 22.65 -10.72
N ARG A 605 -12.01 23.40 -10.05
CA ARG A 605 -11.41 24.63 -10.55
C ARG A 605 -9.99 24.38 -11.01
N THR A 606 -9.66 24.85 -12.19
CA THR A 606 -8.33 24.72 -12.79
C THR A 606 -7.66 26.07 -12.85
N TYR A 607 -6.48 26.14 -12.23
CA TYR A 607 -5.65 27.34 -12.21
C TYR A 607 -4.38 27.09 -12.97
N ARG A 608 -3.95 28.09 -13.76
CA ARG A 608 -2.66 28.10 -14.43
C ARG A 608 -1.61 28.68 -13.49
N ASN A 609 -0.48 27.99 -13.30
CA ASN A 609 0.71 28.50 -12.66
C ASN A 609 1.55 29.27 -13.69
N LYS A 610 1.71 30.56 -13.52
CA LYS A 610 2.48 31.42 -14.44
C LYS A 610 3.98 31.18 -14.35
N ASN A 611 4.42 30.57 -13.26
CA ASN A 611 5.81 30.39 -12.92
C ASN A 611 6.31 28.94 -13.13
N TYR A 612 5.51 28.04 -13.70
CA TYR A 612 5.97 26.67 -13.90
C TYR A 612 7.23 26.61 -14.77
N LEU A 613 8.10 25.66 -14.51
CA LEU A 613 9.24 25.31 -15.37
C LEU A 613 8.81 24.20 -16.35
N SER A 614 9.20 24.33 -17.61
CA SER A 614 9.03 23.24 -18.57
C SER A 614 9.82 22.00 -18.18
N ARG A 615 9.56 20.90 -18.86
CA ARG A 615 10.19 19.60 -18.53
C ARG A 615 11.73 19.61 -18.63
N THR A 616 12.29 20.50 -19.43
CA THR A 616 13.73 20.69 -19.59
C THR A 616 14.11 22.13 -19.32
N TRP A 617 15.21 22.33 -18.64
CA TRP A 617 15.79 23.63 -18.31
C TRP A 617 17.31 23.59 -18.35
N PHE A 618 17.96 24.72 -18.74
CA PHE A 618 19.41 24.78 -18.91
C PHE A 618 20.05 25.67 -17.81
N TYR A 619 21.19 25.22 -17.31
CA TYR A 619 22.02 25.94 -16.35
C TYR A 619 23.48 25.93 -16.77
N PRO A 620 24.12 27.10 -16.88
CA PRO A 620 25.53 27.19 -17.26
C PRO A 620 26.47 26.77 -16.12
N LYS A 621 25.95 26.67 -14.89
CA LYS A 621 26.68 26.34 -13.66
C LYS A 621 25.78 25.65 -12.66
N ALA A 622 26.35 24.76 -11.86
CA ALA A 622 25.68 24.14 -10.72
C ALA A 622 26.38 24.50 -9.40
N TYR A 623 25.68 24.30 -8.31
CA TYR A 623 26.21 24.46 -6.97
C TYR A 623 26.11 23.15 -6.21
N VAL A 624 27.14 22.84 -5.39
CA VAL A 624 27.26 21.55 -4.70
C VAL A 624 27.04 21.75 -3.20
N LEU A 625 26.14 20.92 -2.66
CA LEU A 625 25.86 20.83 -1.23
C LEU A 625 26.32 19.48 -0.67
N PRO A 626 26.56 19.39 0.68
CA PRO A 626 27.05 18.15 1.28
C PRO A 626 26.13 16.94 1.09
N GLY A 627 24.81 17.16 1.11
CA GLY A 627 23.84 16.05 1.02
C GLY A 627 22.40 16.50 0.85
N PRO A 628 21.45 15.51 0.88
CA PRO A 628 20.05 15.74 0.56
C PRO A 628 19.31 16.68 1.51
N LYS A 629 19.67 16.68 2.80
CA LYS A 629 19.02 17.56 3.78
C LYS A 629 19.33 19.02 3.54
N GLU A 630 20.60 19.32 3.30
CA GLU A 630 21.09 20.66 2.98
C GLU A 630 20.49 21.16 1.66
N THR A 631 20.36 20.27 0.67
CA THR A 631 19.74 20.58 -0.62
C THR A 631 18.28 20.98 -0.43
N ILE A 632 17.47 20.16 0.27
CA ILE A 632 16.07 20.48 0.53
C ILE A 632 15.93 21.73 1.41
N ALA A 633 16.81 21.91 2.40
CA ALA A 633 16.82 23.08 3.24
C ALA A 633 17.00 24.38 2.43
N LEU A 634 17.99 24.40 1.53
CA LEU A 634 18.20 25.53 0.63
C LEU A 634 17.02 25.73 -0.35
N MET A 635 16.50 24.66 -0.93
CA MET A 635 15.35 24.72 -1.86
C MET A 635 14.06 25.21 -1.20
N SER A 636 13.88 24.93 0.09
CA SER A 636 12.71 25.38 0.85
C SER A 636 12.77 26.85 1.24
N SER A 637 13.91 27.53 1.02
CA SER A 637 14.13 28.90 1.41
C SER A 637 13.57 29.91 0.40
N SER A 638 13.35 31.13 0.87
CA SER A 638 12.93 32.26 0.02
C SER A 638 14.04 32.74 -0.94
N TRP A 639 15.28 32.36 -0.71
CA TRP A 639 16.43 32.71 -1.58
C TRP A 639 16.48 31.84 -2.84
N PHE A 640 15.97 30.60 -2.77
CA PHE A 640 16.09 29.66 -3.87
C PHE A 640 15.13 29.99 -5.03
N ASP A 641 15.71 30.23 -6.20
CA ASP A 641 14.99 30.34 -7.45
C ASP A 641 15.41 29.20 -8.40
N GLY A 642 14.56 28.21 -8.58
CA GLY A 642 14.80 27.06 -9.44
C GLY A 642 15.01 27.39 -10.93
N ARG A 643 14.85 28.65 -11.35
CA ARG A 643 15.19 29.10 -12.72
C ARG A 643 16.65 29.50 -12.87
N GLN A 644 17.31 29.78 -11.76
CA GLN A 644 18.66 30.33 -11.75
C GLN A 644 19.67 29.42 -11.07
N VAL A 645 19.23 28.56 -10.16
CA VAL A 645 20.07 27.75 -9.30
C VAL A 645 19.83 26.28 -9.55
N LEU A 646 20.88 25.55 -9.91
CA LEU A 646 20.93 24.09 -10.01
C LEU A 646 21.79 23.57 -8.87
N LEU A 647 21.29 22.59 -8.12
CA LEU A 647 21.94 22.02 -6.96
C LEU A 647 22.31 20.57 -7.19
N PHE A 648 23.57 20.23 -6.90
CA PHE A 648 24.05 18.85 -6.83
C PHE A 648 24.40 18.47 -5.41
N GLU A 649 24.38 17.17 -5.13
CA GLU A 649 24.85 16.61 -3.87
C GLU A 649 26.24 16.03 -4.05
N LYS A 650 27.14 16.28 -3.10
CA LYS A 650 28.55 15.87 -3.18
C LYS A 650 28.72 14.36 -3.38
N GLY A 651 27.83 13.56 -2.79
CA GLY A 651 27.84 12.09 -2.90
C GLY A 651 27.41 11.54 -4.28
N ASP A 652 26.78 12.36 -5.11
CA ASP A 652 26.26 11.97 -6.43
C ASP A 652 27.10 12.51 -7.59
N LEU A 653 28.21 13.21 -7.28
CA LEU A 653 29.07 13.82 -8.29
C LEU A 653 30.06 12.82 -8.88
N GLY A 654 29.96 12.62 -10.18
CA GLY A 654 31.03 12.05 -10.98
C GLY A 654 31.82 13.12 -11.76
N PRO A 655 32.69 12.69 -12.68
CA PRO A 655 33.55 13.61 -13.44
C PRO A 655 32.80 14.69 -14.22
N GLU A 656 31.67 14.35 -14.81
CA GLU A 656 30.86 15.28 -15.61
C GLU A 656 30.16 16.30 -14.68
N GLY A 657 29.67 15.85 -13.51
CA GLY A 657 29.02 16.71 -12.52
C GLY A 657 29.96 17.75 -11.92
N ALA A 658 31.25 17.45 -11.85
CA ALA A 658 32.25 18.36 -11.28
C ALA A 658 32.74 19.45 -12.24
N ARG A 659 32.47 19.36 -13.55
CA ARG A 659 33.07 20.24 -14.58
C ARG A 659 32.79 21.72 -14.38
N MET A 660 31.55 22.07 -14.08
CA MET A 660 31.09 23.46 -13.92
C MET A 660 30.29 23.61 -12.64
N ALA A 661 30.75 23.01 -11.55
CA ALA A 661 30.10 23.03 -10.25
C ALA A 661 30.95 23.74 -9.18
N GLU A 662 30.32 24.54 -8.33
CA GLU A 662 30.94 25.26 -7.21
C GLU A 662 30.39 24.72 -5.89
N GLU A 663 31.29 24.35 -4.96
CA GLU A 663 30.89 23.88 -3.63
C GLU A 663 30.44 25.06 -2.76
N LEU A 664 29.26 24.94 -2.12
CA LEU A 664 28.75 25.90 -1.15
C LEU A 664 29.14 25.46 0.25
N PRO A 665 30.03 26.19 0.94
CA PRO A 665 30.39 25.92 2.34
C PRO A 665 29.13 25.90 3.21
N THR A 666 28.95 24.84 3.99
CA THR A 666 27.77 24.64 4.83
C THR A 666 28.21 24.25 6.23
N VAL A 667 27.68 24.92 7.23
CA VAL A 667 27.87 24.60 8.66
C VAL A 667 26.55 24.02 9.17
N ARG A 668 26.61 22.83 9.72
CA ARG A 668 25.47 22.17 10.36
C ARG A 668 25.66 22.27 11.87
N LEU A 669 24.63 22.75 12.54
CA LEU A 669 24.55 22.87 14.00
C LEU A 669 23.55 21.81 14.51
N GLU A 670 24.05 20.84 15.25
CA GLU A 670 23.25 19.70 15.73
C GLU A 670 22.55 20.05 17.07
N PRO A 671 21.47 19.32 17.42
CA PRO A 671 20.78 19.52 18.71
C PRO A 671 21.67 19.33 19.93
N GLY A 672 22.69 18.46 19.84
CA GLY A 672 23.68 18.23 20.90
C GLY A 672 24.71 19.37 21.07
N GLU A 673 24.81 20.26 20.10
CA GLU A 673 25.77 21.39 20.06
C GLU A 673 25.18 22.71 20.59
N VAL A 674 23.97 22.67 21.15
CA VAL A 674 23.38 23.82 21.82
C VAL A 674 24.24 24.20 23.01
N ALA A 675 24.92 25.36 22.94
CA ALA A 675 25.85 25.85 23.97
C ALA A 675 25.11 26.25 25.24
N ALA A 676 23.92 26.84 25.12
CA ALA A 676 23.05 27.19 26.22
C ALA A 676 21.59 27.36 25.77
N ALA A 677 20.66 27.14 26.68
CA ALA A 677 19.24 27.36 26.45
C ALA A 677 18.50 27.73 27.72
N SER A 678 17.42 28.49 27.61
CA SER A 678 16.55 28.82 28.75
C SER A 678 15.86 27.56 29.31
N ARG A 679 15.53 26.60 28.44
CA ARG A 679 14.96 25.30 28.76
C ARG A 679 15.13 24.32 27.60
N GLY A 680 14.74 23.05 27.81
CA GLY A 680 14.84 22.01 26.83
C GLY A 680 16.15 21.24 26.93
N ALA A 681 16.22 20.15 26.17
CA ALA A 681 17.42 19.31 26.09
C ALA A 681 17.47 18.55 24.73
N ALA A 682 18.71 18.23 24.36
CA ALA A 682 18.95 17.31 23.27
C ALA A 682 18.53 15.89 23.69
N LYS A 683 17.74 15.22 22.89
CA LYS A 683 17.28 13.84 23.13
C LYS A 683 16.96 13.14 21.81
N PRO A 684 16.94 11.78 21.79
CA PRO A 684 16.48 11.05 20.62
C PRO A 684 14.97 11.21 20.40
N ASP A 685 14.54 11.31 19.16
CA ASP A 685 13.13 11.18 18.78
C ASP A 685 12.79 9.70 18.69
N LEU A 686 12.14 9.20 19.72
CA LEU A 686 11.72 7.80 19.83
C LEU A 686 10.53 7.44 18.94
N ASN A 687 9.91 8.42 18.28
CA ASN A 687 8.87 8.13 17.29
C ASN A 687 9.45 7.62 15.95
N CYS A 688 10.77 7.75 15.76
CA CYS A 688 11.47 7.26 14.58
C CYS A 688 12.00 5.84 14.79
N ALA A 689 11.96 5.02 13.74
CA ALA A 689 12.54 3.67 13.75
C ALA A 689 14.06 3.71 14.02
N GLU A 690 14.74 4.70 13.42
CA GLU A 690 16.09 5.10 13.79
C GLU A 690 15.96 6.40 14.57
N PRO A 691 16.32 6.43 15.87
CA PRO A 691 16.20 7.62 16.68
C PRO A 691 17.00 8.78 16.09
N LEU A 692 16.32 9.87 15.74
CA LEU A 692 16.97 11.09 15.26
C LEU A 692 17.25 12.02 16.45
N PRO A 693 18.43 12.67 16.52
CA PRO A 693 18.67 13.66 17.55
C PRO A 693 17.74 14.85 17.34
N MET A 694 17.14 15.33 18.41
CA MET A 694 16.33 16.55 18.41
C MET A 694 16.54 17.36 19.69
N PHE A 695 16.37 18.68 19.62
CA PHE A 695 16.26 19.55 20.77
C PHE A 695 14.78 19.79 21.09
N ALA A 696 14.33 19.34 22.24
CA ALA A 696 12.93 19.36 22.61
C ALA A 696 12.69 19.98 24.00
N GLY A 697 11.42 20.33 24.27
CA GLY A 697 11.01 20.99 25.50
C GLY A 697 11.27 22.51 25.50
N TRP A 698 11.57 23.08 24.31
CA TRP A 698 11.82 24.46 24.06
C TRP A 698 10.65 25.14 23.32
N GLY A 699 10.56 26.48 23.42
CA GLY A 699 9.52 27.27 22.73
C GLY A 699 8.16 27.24 23.42
N ALA A 700 7.99 26.48 24.49
CA ALA A 700 6.73 26.36 25.23
C ALA A 700 6.35 27.70 25.95
N LYS A 701 7.28 28.59 26.16
CA LYS A 701 7.03 29.94 26.68
C LYS A 701 7.58 30.98 25.74
N GLU A 702 6.91 32.11 25.64
CA GLU A 702 7.45 33.30 25.00
C GLU A 702 8.71 33.77 25.73
N GLY A 703 9.73 34.13 24.96
CA GLY A 703 11.04 34.49 25.47
C GLY A 703 11.99 33.31 25.70
N ASP A 704 11.53 32.04 25.48
CA ASP A 704 12.47 30.93 25.49
C ASP A 704 13.55 31.14 24.42
N TRP A 705 14.81 30.91 24.79
CA TRP A 705 15.95 31.10 23.89
C TRP A 705 16.86 29.86 23.91
N LEU A 706 17.59 29.68 22.82
CA LEU A 706 18.71 28.74 22.71
C LEU A 706 19.85 29.41 21.94
N ARG A 707 21.08 28.95 22.21
CA ARG A 707 22.30 29.51 21.65
C ARG A 707 23.19 28.43 21.10
N TYR A 708 23.73 28.69 19.91
CA TYR A 708 24.80 27.92 19.28
C TYR A 708 26.06 28.75 19.18
N THR A 709 27.22 28.14 19.36
CA THR A 709 28.53 28.71 19.01
C THR A 709 28.85 28.26 17.57
N ILE A 710 29.08 29.20 16.68
CA ILE A 710 29.45 28.89 15.29
C ILE A 710 30.94 28.55 15.28
N PRO A 711 31.37 27.45 14.61
CA PRO A 711 32.78 27.09 14.52
C PRO A 711 33.63 28.23 13.98
N PRO A 712 34.79 28.57 14.62
CA PRO A 712 35.66 29.66 14.17
C PRO A 712 36.30 29.40 12.79
N THR A 713 36.25 28.14 12.32
CA THR A 713 36.70 27.76 10.98
C THR A 713 35.68 28.08 9.87
N THR A 714 34.52 28.66 10.23
CA THR A 714 33.50 29.06 9.27
C THR A 714 34.03 30.17 8.37
N PRO A 715 34.11 29.98 7.04
CA PRO A 715 34.64 31.01 6.15
C PRO A 715 33.78 32.26 6.18
N PRO A 716 34.39 33.47 6.08
CA PRO A 716 33.61 34.70 6.02
C PRO A 716 32.75 34.75 4.75
N GLY A 717 31.58 35.36 4.88
CA GLY A 717 30.63 35.50 3.77
C GLY A 717 29.21 35.69 4.20
N ARG A 718 28.35 35.72 3.22
CA ARG A 718 26.90 35.81 3.40
C ARG A 718 26.27 34.42 3.51
N TYR A 719 25.57 34.20 4.60
CA TYR A 719 24.96 32.91 4.94
C TYR A 719 23.46 33.01 5.05
N LEU A 720 22.78 32.01 4.53
CA LEU A 720 21.38 31.74 4.79
C LEU A 720 21.26 30.81 6.01
N LEU A 721 20.46 31.20 7.00
CA LEU A 721 20.15 30.40 8.16
C LEU A 721 18.85 29.61 7.88
N VAL A 722 18.92 28.31 7.94
CA VAL A 722 17.75 27.40 7.74
C VAL A 722 17.60 26.46 8.94
N MET A 723 16.39 26.20 9.35
CA MET A 723 16.08 25.32 10.48
C MET A 723 15.12 24.20 10.05
N GLU A 724 15.46 22.96 10.44
CA GLU A 724 14.59 21.77 10.35
C GLU A 724 13.87 21.58 11.69
N TYR A 725 12.54 21.56 11.67
CA TYR A 725 11.73 21.54 12.89
C TYR A 725 10.40 20.81 12.73
N THR A 726 9.83 20.42 13.88
CA THR A 726 8.40 20.15 14.04
C THR A 726 7.81 21.08 15.08
N GLY A 727 6.58 21.52 14.91
CA GLY A 727 5.96 22.48 15.83
C GLY A 727 4.44 22.40 15.84
N ALA A 728 3.84 22.93 16.90
CA ALA A 728 2.39 22.97 17.03
C ALA A 728 1.72 23.75 15.89
N ALA A 729 0.58 23.25 15.42
CA ALA A 729 -0.18 23.91 14.36
C ALA A 729 -0.90 25.18 14.87
N LEU A 730 -1.28 25.23 16.13
CA LEU A 730 -2.02 26.32 16.76
C LEU A 730 -1.60 26.50 18.23
N PRO A 731 -1.17 27.69 18.62
CA PRO A 731 -0.76 28.79 17.75
C PRO A 731 0.53 28.46 16.97
N PRO A 732 0.70 28.92 15.73
CA PRO A 732 1.92 28.66 14.98
C PRO A 732 3.13 29.29 15.68
N PRO A 733 4.30 28.64 15.70
CA PRO A 733 5.50 29.18 16.30
C PRO A 733 5.94 30.47 15.64
N SER A 734 6.57 31.35 16.40
CA SER A 734 7.17 32.60 15.90
C SER A 734 8.56 32.78 16.53
N LEU A 735 9.57 33.00 15.71
CA LEU A 735 10.98 33.04 16.12
C LEU A 735 11.63 34.32 15.69
N GLU A 736 12.57 34.76 16.52
CA GLU A 736 13.54 35.79 16.21
C GLU A 736 14.94 35.21 16.31
N THR A 737 15.80 35.57 15.38
CA THR A 737 17.19 35.11 15.36
C THR A 737 18.14 36.28 15.51
N LYS A 738 19.20 36.09 16.27
CA LYS A 738 20.24 37.06 16.53
C LYS A 738 21.60 36.42 16.33
N LEU A 739 22.39 36.96 15.39
CA LEU A 739 23.78 36.58 15.19
C LEU A 739 24.67 37.70 15.79
N GLN A 740 25.55 37.31 16.70
CA GLN A 740 26.59 38.19 17.23
C GLN A 740 27.95 37.71 16.72
N ASN A 741 28.67 38.55 15.99
CA ASN A 741 29.96 38.24 15.41
C ASN A 741 30.90 39.48 15.59
N SER A 742 32.05 39.29 16.26
CA SER A 742 33.10 40.31 16.44
C SER A 742 32.57 41.69 16.84
N GLY A 743 31.57 41.71 17.75
CA GLY A 743 30.96 42.96 18.23
C GLY A 743 29.81 43.52 17.40
N ARG A 744 29.59 42.98 16.21
CA ARG A 744 28.44 43.31 15.33
C ARG A 744 27.25 42.38 15.63
N VAL A 745 26.07 42.97 15.75
CA VAL A 745 24.83 42.25 15.99
C VAL A 745 23.93 42.38 14.78
N GLN A 746 23.47 41.26 14.28
CA GLN A 746 22.49 41.16 13.19
C GLN A 746 21.25 40.42 13.71
N CYS A 747 20.05 40.92 13.41
CA CYS A 747 18.80 40.30 13.83
C CYS A 747 17.91 40.04 12.63
N SER A 748 17.14 38.96 12.69
CA SER A 748 16.08 38.61 11.71
C SER A 748 14.84 38.12 12.46
N GLY A 749 13.68 38.55 12.01
CA GLY A 749 12.40 38.18 12.60
C GLY A 749 11.62 39.34 13.20
N PRO A 750 10.46 39.10 13.82
CA PRO A 750 9.88 37.76 14.08
C PRO A 750 9.37 37.05 12.83
N ILE A 751 9.73 35.78 12.67
CA ILE A 751 9.34 34.90 11.57
C ILE A 751 8.30 33.93 12.10
N ASN A 752 7.11 33.94 11.50
CA ASN A 752 6.05 32.96 11.80
C ASN A 752 6.30 31.68 11.04
N LEU A 753 6.42 30.58 11.77
CA LEU A 753 6.67 29.26 11.19
C LEU A 753 5.36 28.56 10.86
N PRO A 754 5.26 27.91 9.70
CA PRO A 754 4.16 26.98 9.44
C PRO A 754 4.13 25.87 10.50
N GLY A 755 2.94 25.54 11.04
CA GLY A 755 2.79 24.41 11.94
C GLY A 755 2.99 23.08 11.18
N THR A 756 3.59 22.09 11.84
CA THR A 756 3.57 20.72 11.34
C THR A 756 2.32 20.03 11.88
N PHE A 757 1.75 19.10 11.10
CA PHE A 757 0.42 18.57 11.43
C PHE A 757 0.42 17.56 12.59
N THR A 758 1.55 16.88 12.82
CA THR A 758 1.72 15.82 13.82
C THR A 758 3.14 15.84 14.39
N TRP A 759 3.32 15.21 15.55
CA TRP A 759 4.62 14.92 16.16
C TRP A 759 5.19 13.58 15.69
N GLU A 760 4.69 13.06 14.57
CA GLU A 760 5.16 11.79 14.00
C GLU A 760 6.56 11.95 13.40
N CYS A 761 7.31 10.87 13.40
CA CYS A 761 8.63 10.82 12.78
C CYS A 761 8.59 11.30 11.32
N ARG A 762 9.56 12.11 10.94
CA ARG A 762 9.73 12.66 9.57
C ARG A 762 8.63 13.60 9.10
N GLN A 763 7.83 14.14 10.00
CA GLN A 763 6.89 15.23 9.73
C GLN A 763 7.54 16.62 9.94
N TRP A 764 8.84 16.73 9.67
CA TRP A 764 9.60 17.95 9.78
C TRP A 764 9.37 18.88 8.58
N ARG A 765 9.64 20.16 8.81
CA ARG A 765 9.76 21.21 7.80
C ARG A 765 11.08 21.92 7.89
N CYS A 766 11.54 22.46 6.75
CA CYS A 766 12.62 23.42 6.69
C CYS A 766 12.03 24.82 6.48
N THR A 767 12.64 25.80 7.14
CA THR A 767 12.32 27.22 6.95
C THR A 767 13.57 28.07 7.08
N ASP A 768 13.63 29.14 6.30
CA ASP A 768 14.69 30.16 6.46
C ASP A 768 14.39 31.09 7.64
N LEU A 769 15.41 31.35 8.41
CA LEU A 769 15.36 32.24 9.57
C LEU A 769 16.12 33.55 9.32
N GLY A 770 16.56 33.79 8.08
CA GLY A 770 17.19 35.07 7.67
C GLY A 770 18.55 34.89 7.04
N LEU A 771 19.06 36.03 6.57
CA LEU A 771 20.37 36.17 5.95
C LEU A 771 21.32 36.92 6.91
N PHE A 772 22.53 36.37 7.08
CA PHE A 772 23.53 36.89 8.00
C PHE A 772 24.89 37.00 7.33
N GLU A 773 25.66 38.00 7.69
CA GLU A 773 27.06 38.10 7.30
C GLU A 773 27.96 37.63 8.44
N ILE A 774 28.79 36.62 8.14
CA ILE A 774 29.81 36.13 9.06
C ILE A 774 31.16 36.70 8.61
N SER A 775 31.87 37.32 9.54
CA SER A 775 33.24 37.79 9.38
C SER A 775 34.16 36.96 10.28
N ASP A 776 35.44 37.06 10.08
CA ASP A 776 36.42 36.35 10.91
C ASP A 776 36.22 36.65 12.39
N GLY A 777 36.35 35.64 13.24
CA GLY A 777 36.24 35.73 14.68
C GLY A 777 35.06 34.94 15.27
N PRO A 778 34.96 34.93 16.61
CA PRO A 778 33.94 34.16 17.29
C PRO A 778 32.53 34.67 16.98
N SER A 779 31.64 33.75 16.73
CA SER A 779 30.25 34.03 16.37
C SER A 779 29.29 33.19 17.21
N GLU A 780 28.24 33.83 17.70
CA GLU A 780 27.16 33.18 18.44
C GLU A 780 25.82 33.45 17.78
N LEU A 781 25.05 32.35 17.56
CA LEU A 781 23.68 32.39 17.06
C LEU A 781 22.72 32.17 18.22
N THR A 782 21.81 33.09 18.46
CA THR A 782 20.72 32.96 19.42
C THR A 782 19.39 32.92 18.69
N ILE A 783 18.55 31.94 19.00
CA ILE A 783 17.18 31.79 18.48
C ILE A 783 16.23 31.97 19.66
N THR A 784 15.24 32.86 19.53
CA THR A 784 14.31 33.22 20.60
C THR A 784 12.87 32.99 20.15
N SER A 785 12.08 32.34 20.98
CA SER A 785 10.64 32.14 20.73
C SER A 785 9.87 33.42 21.08
N LYS A 786 9.10 33.94 20.15
CA LYS A 786 8.25 35.14 20.31
C LYS A 786 6.78 34.77 20.58
N ARG A 787 6.47 33.48 20.74
CA ARG A 787 5.13 32.98 21.04
C ARG A 787 5.23 31.66 21.80
N SER A 788 4.34 31.43 22.75
CA SER A 788 4.21 30.15 23.44
C SER A 788 3.70 29.07 22.48
N SER A 789 4.64 28.32 21.88
CA SER A 789 4.32 27.21 20.96
C SER A 789 5.47 26.21 20.98
N ALA A 790 5.22 25.00 21.42
CA ALA A 790 6.25 23.98 21.52
C ALA A 790 6.84 23.63 20.14
N ILE A 791 8.16 23.54 20.08
CA ILE A 791 8.95 23.22 18.89
C ILE A 791 9.95 22.13 19.23
N GLN A 792 10.21 21.26 18.27
CA GLN A 792 11.34 20.34 18.27
C GLN A 792 12.25 20.70 17.08
N ILE A 793 13.54 20.88 17.35
CA ILE A 793 14.53 21.24 16.34
C ILE A 793 15.40 20.03 16.06
N TYR A 794 15.55 19.67 14.80
CA TYR A 794 16.38 18.53 14.36
C TYR A 794 17.75 18.98 13.86
N SER A 795 17.83 20.09 13.15
CA SER A 795 19.09 20.65 12.67
C SER A 795 18.93 22.15 12.35
N VAL A 796 20.02 22.87 12.44
CA VAL A 796 20.13 24.25 11.96
C VAL A 796 21.31 24.33 11.00
N TRP A 797 21.13 24.93 9.83
CA TRP A 797 22.19 25.10 8.84
C TRP A 797 22.51 26.56 8.56
N LEU A 798 23.77 26.83 8.42
CA LEU A 798 24.30 28.06 7.82
C LEU A 798 24.88 27.68 6.46
N ILE A 799 24.22 28.07 5.39
CA ILE A 799 24.61 27.75 4.01
C ILE A 799 25.17 29.02 3.39
N ARG A 800 26.46 29.00 3.01
CA ARG A 800 27.10 30.15 2.36
C ARG A 800 26.51 30.36 0.98
N LEU A 801 26.01 31.54 0.69
CA LEU A 801 25.48 31.90 -0.58
C LEU A 801 26.59 32.36 -1.54
N PRO A 802 26.48 32.08 -2.85
CA PRO A 802 27.41 32.59 -3.84
C PRO A 802 27.34 34.12 -3.91
N SER A 803 28.46 34.76 -4.24
CA SER A 803 28.55 36.22 -4.37
C SER A 803 27.63 36.79 -5.44
N ALA A 804 27.45 36.04 -6.52
CA ALA A 804 26.49 36.32 -7.57
C ALA A 804 25.97 34.99 -8.15
N VAL A 805 24.67 34.91 -8.41
CA VAL A 805 24.09 33.82 -9.15
C VAL A 805 24.33 34.06 -10.63
N THR A 806 24.95 33.09 -11.31
CA THR A 806 25.17 33.16 -12.75
C THR A 806 23.84 33.08 -13.46
N LYS A 807 23.35 34.21 -13.99
CA LYS A 807 22.12 34.21 -14.81
C LYS A 807 22.35 33.38 -16.05
N ASN A 808 21.32 32.75 -16.53
CA ASN A 808 21.36 32.01 -17.80
C ASN A 808 21.73 33.01 -18.91
N PRO A 809 22.90 32.88 -19.57
CA PRO A 809 23.46 33.95 -20.42
C PRO A 809 22.88 33.96 -21.84
N GLY A 810 22.08 32.98 -22.24
CA GLY A 810 21.70 32.84 -23.63
C GLY A 810 20.36 32.17 -23.86
N ALA A 811 19.97 32.13 -25.12
CA ALA A 811 18.75 31.49 -25.56
C ALA A 811 18.93 29.95 -25.48
N PHE A 812 18.37 29.36 -24.43
CA PHE A 812 18.13 27.93 -24.42
C PHE A 812 16.79 27.63 -25.08
N SER A 813 16.78 26.70 -26.01
CA SER A 813 15.56 26.16 -26.58
C SER A 813 15.66 24.64 -26.73
N PHE A 814 14.53 23.99 -26.75
CA PHE A 814 14.45 22.56 -27.09
C PHE A 814 13.28 22.32 -28.03
N ASP A 815 13.45 21.32 -28.88
CA ASP A 815 12.43 20.87 -29.81
C ASP A 815 12.35 19.35 -29.87
N ASN A 816 11.38 18.82 -30.62
CA ASN A 816 11.19 17.37 -30.83
C ASN A 816 11.10 16.58 -29.52
N PHE A 817 10.48 17.17 -28.50
CA PHE A 817 10.29 16.49 -27.22
C PHE A 817 9.35 15.30 -27.38
N PHE A 818 9.94 14.11 -27.19
CA PHE A 818 9.20 12.86 -27.25
C PHE A 818 9.28 12.17 -25.88
N THR A 819 8.16 11.69 -25.39
CA THR A 819 8.08 10.94 -24.14
C THR A 819 7.26 9.67 -24.34
N SER A 820 7.79 8.56 -23.82
CA SER A 820 7.09 7.29 -23.67
C SER A 820 7.34 6.78 -22.24
N PRO A 821 6.62 5.77 -21.77
CA PRO A 821 6.85 5.26 -20.42
C PRO A 821 8.31 4.91 -20.10
N ASN A 822 9.08 4.42 -21.08
CA ASN A 822 10.45 3.93 -20.86
C ASN A 822 11.52 4.77 -21.56
N SER A 823 11.17 5.87 -22.24
CA SER A 823 12.17 6.70 -22.95
C SER A 823 11.72 8.15 -23.08
N ILE A 824 12.69 9.04 -23.02
CA ILE A 824 12.50 10.46 -23.25
C ILE A 824 13.60 10.92 -24.20
N SER A 825 13.27 11.69 -25.23
CA SER A 825 14.26 12.28 -26.14
C SER A 825 13.84 13.68 -26.56
N PHE A 826 14.82 14.53 -26.78
CA PHE A 826 14.62 15.88 -27.29
C PHE A 826 15.89 16.38 -27.98
N ARG A 827 15.79 17.45 -28.73
CA ARG A 827 16.93 18.19 -29.25
C ARG A 827 17.07 19.47 -28.45
N SER A 828 18.25 19.74 -27.92
CA SER A 828 18.60 20.95 -27.19
C SER A 828 19.42 21.89 -28.03
N HIS A 829 19.29 23.18 -27.82
CA HIS A 829 20.11 24.21 -28.43
C HIS A 829 20.54 25.21 -27.35
N GLN A 830 21.84 25.36 -27.12
CA GLN A 830 22.48 26.23 -26.13
C GLN A 830 23.77 26.84 -26.65
N GLU A 831 24.03 28.07 -26.23
CA GLU A 831 25.23 28.84 -26.70
C GLU A 831 26.50 28.53 -25.91
N VAL A 832 26.37 28.00 -24.70
CA VAL A 832 27.50 27.70 -23.80
C VAL A 832 27.38 26.29 -23.26
N ASP A 833 28.53 25.76 -22.78
CA ASP A 833 28.55 24.48 -22.04
C ASP A 833 27.73 24.61 -20.74
N GLY A 834 27.08 23.52 -20.32
CA GLY A 834 26.33 23.52 -19.06
C GLY A 834 25.55 22.25 -18.84
N TYR A 835 24.57 22.34 -17.97
CA TYR A 835 23.73 21.22 -17.56
C TYR A 835 22.30 21.41 -18.05
N ILE A 836 21.72 20.36 -18.59
CA ILE A 836 20.31 20.28 -18.86
C ILE A 836 19.65 19.51 -17.72
N LEU A 837 18.77 20.17 -17.00
CA LEU A 837 17.86 19.53 -16.05
C LEU A 837 16.67 18.97 -16.80
N LEU A 838 16.39 17.68 -16.60
CA LEU A 838 15.13 17.05 -16.94
C LEU A 838 14.36 16.85 -15.62
N ASN A 839 13.25 17.55 -15.43
CA ASN A 839 12.46 17.50 -14.20
C ASN A 839 11.69 16.17 -14.03
N GLU A 840 12.40 15.07 -14.26
CA GLU A 840 11.98 13.70 -14.08
C GLU A 840 12.70 13.07 -12.90
N ILE A 841 12.00 12.21 -12.17
CA ILE A 841 12.54 11.59 -10.97
C ILE A 841 13.76 10.72 -11.29
N HIS A 842 14.86 10.98 -10.61
CA HIS A 842 16.06 10.15 -10.67
C HIS A 842 15.79 8.79 -9.99
N TYR A 843 16.07 7.71 -10.73
CA TYR A 843 15.96 6.33 -10.25
C TYR A 843 17.01 5.46 -10.94
N PRO A 844 17.58 4.45 -10.25
CA PRO A 844 18.50 3.50 -10.86
C PRO A 844 17.90 2.80 -12.09
N GLY A 845 18.71 2.58 -13.11
CA GLY A 845 18.26 1.96 -14.36
C GLY A 845 17.97 2.93 -15.50
N TRP A 846 17.90 4.23 -15.25
CA TRP A 846 17.95 5.21 -16.33
C TRP A 846 19.36 5.36 -16.86
N THR A 847 19.49 5.46 -18.18
CA THR A 847 20.73 5.75 -18.92
C THR A 847 20.48 6.95 -19.82
N ALA A 848 21.54 7.73 -20.09
CA ALA A 848 21.45 8.87 -20.99
C ALA A 848 22.51 8.80 -22.07
N SER A 849 22.22 9.45 -23.20
CA SER A 849 23.19 9.69 -24.26
C SER A 849 22.99 11.10 -24.85
N VAL A 850 24.12 11.70 -25.26
CA VAL A 850 24.15 12.96 -26.03
C VAL A 850 24.74 12.62 -27.37
N ASP A 851 24.01 12.87 -28.46
CA ASP A 851 24.36 12.50 -29.83
C ASP A 851 24.77 11.02 -30.01
N GLY A 852 24.09 10.13 -29.26
CA GLY A 852 24.36 8.70 -29.25
C GLY A 852 25.54 8.27 -28.38
N LEU A 853 26.33 9.18 -27.82
CA LEU A 853 27.42 8.87 -26.89
C LEU A 853 26.85 8.79 -25.44
N PRO A 854 27.15 7.70 -24.71
CA PRO A 854 26.74 7.57 -23.33
C PRO A 854 27.25 8.71 -22.46
N THR A 855 26.40 9.29 -21.65
CA THR A 855 26.72 10.34 -20.69
C THR A 855 26.23 9.98 -19.29
N GLU A 856 26.85 10.60 -18.28
CA GLU A 856 26.48 10.43 -16.89
C GLU A 856 25.15 11.14 -16.58
N ILE A 857 24.26 10.48 -15.86
CA ILE A 857 23.09 11.12 -15.25
C ILE A 857 23.48 11.57 -13.85
N ILE A 858 23.41 12.87 -13.61
CA ILE A 858 23.69 13.50 -12.32
C ILE A 858 22.34 13.76 -11.64
N ARG A 859 22.21 13.38 -10.36
CA ARG A 859 21.04 13.78 -9.58
C ARG A 859 21.12 15.25 -9.26
N ALA A 860 20.06 15.99 -9.61
CA ALA A 860 19.95 17.41 -9.40
C ALA A 860 18.74 17.74 -8.53
N ASP A 861 18.84 18.83 -7.74
CA ASP A 861 17.76 19.39 -6.94
C ASP A 861 17.04 18.27 -6.12
N SER A 862 17.83 17.41 -5.49
CA SER A 862 17.44 16.26 -4.67
C SER A 862 16.80 15.08 -5.43
N ILE A 863 16.00 15.31 -6.46
CA ILE A 863 15.15 14.26 -7.08
C ILE A 863 15.21 14.19 -8.60
N PHE A 864 15.72 15.21 -9.30
CA PHE A 864 15.68 15.27 -10.77
C PHE A 864 16.88 14.66 -11.44
N ARG A 865 16.82 14.50 -12.75
CA ARG A 865 17.91 14.05 -13.60
C ARG A 865 18.53 15.24 -14.32
N SER A 866 19.85 15.26 -14.38
CA SER A 866 20.60 16.23 -15.16
C SER A 866 21.71 15.54 -15.96
N VAL A 867 22.07 16.14 -17.09
CA VAL A 867 23.20 15.72 -17.93
C VAL A 867 24.02 16.94 -18.34
N PHE A 868 25.33 16.76 -18.44
CA PHE A 868 26.20 17.79 -19.03
C PHE A 868 26.06 17.78 -20.56
N VAL A 869 25.94 18.97 -21.16
CA VAL A 869 25.83 19.13 -22.61
C VAL A 869 26.74 20.30 -23.05
N PRO A 870 27.58 20.10 -24.07
CA PRO A 870 28.41 21.17 -24.62
C PRO A 870 27.57 22.25 -25.32
N ALA A 871 28.21 23.38 -25.67
CA ALA A 871 27.60 24.40 -26.54
C ALA A 871 27.27 23.84 -27.92
N GLY A 872 26.08 24.20 -28.45
CA GLY A 872 25.66 23.74 -29.78
C GLY A 872 24.24 23.20 -29.78
N THR A 873 23.98 22.36 -30.80
CA THR A 873 22.70 21.65 -30.97
C THR A 873 22.93 20.17 -30.79
N HIS A 874 22.29 19.57 -29.81
CA HIS A 874 22.54 18.19 -29.43
C HIS A 874 21.24 17.40 -29.28
N ARG A 875 21.28 16.11 -29.62
CA ARG A 875 20.20 15.17 -29.35
C ARG A 875 20.44 14.49 -28.00
N VAL A 876 19.53 14.69 -27.05
CA VAL A 876 19.59 14.10 -25.73
C VAL A 876 18.54 13.00 -25.60
N GLU A 877 18.95 11.83 -25.18
CA GLU A 877 18.08 10.66 -25.05
C GLU A 877 18.25 10.02 -23.68
N PHE A 878 17.14 9.64 -23.07
CA PHE A 878 17.08 8.89 -21.83
C PHE A 878 16.31 7.58 -22.04
N HIS A 879 16.84 6.47 -21.51
CA HIS A 879 16.19 5.16 -21.59
C HIS A 879 16.18 4.49 -20.23
N PHE A 880 15.02 3.94 -19.86
CA PHE A 880 14.87 3.16 -18.63
C PHE A 880 15.10 1.68 -18.91
N ARG A 881 16.19 1.14 -18.37
CA ARG A 881 16.64 -0.24 -18.56
C ARG A 881 17.12 -0.82 -17.22
N PRO A 882 16.22 -1.21 -16.32
CA PRO A 882 16.60 -1.74 -15.01
C PRO A 882 17.31 -3.09 -15.16
N ARG A 883 18.61 -3.12 -14.88
CA ARG A 883 19.46 -4.29 -15.11
C ARG A 883 19.02 -5.52 -14.32
N TYR A 884 18.60 -5.31 -13.09
CA TYR A 884 18.19 -6.39 -12.19
C TYR A 884 16.88 -7.06 -12.62
N PHE A 885 16.00 -6.36 -13.30
CA PHE A 885 14.79 -6.93 -13.89
C PHE A 885 15.08 -8.09 -14.85
N VAL A 886 16.09 -7.95 -15.70
CA VAL A 886 16.45 -8.96 -16.71
C VAL A 886 16.82 -10.29 -16.04
N TRP A 887 17.58 -10.25 -14.95
CA TRP A 887 17.94 -11.45 -14.18
C TRP A 887 16.72 -12.10 -13.53
N GLY A 888 15.86 -11.29 -12.94
CA GLY A 888 14.60 -11.78 -12.36
C GLY A 888 13.70 -12.45 -13.40
N ALA A 889 13.55 -11.84 -14.58
CA ALA A 889 12.76 -12.39 -15.68
C ALA A 889 13.35 -13.71 -16.21
N ALA A 890 14.66 -13.81 -16.35
CA ALA A 890 15.33 -15.04 -16.78
C ALA A 890 15.09 -16.19 -15.80
N ILE A 891 15.25 -15.95 -14.48
CA ILE A 891 15.01 -16.96 -13.43
C ILE A 891 13.55 -17.41 -13.46
N SER A 892 12.59 -16.48 -13.52
CA SER A 892 11.16 -16.81 -13.55
C SER A 892 10.78 -17.62 -14.78
N LEU A 893 11.28 -17.24 -15.96
CA LEU A 893 11.02 -17.96 -17.21
C LEU A 893 11.60 -19.37 -17.17
N LEU A 894 12.84 -19.54 -16.73
CA LEU A 894 13.47 -20.85 -16.58
C LEU A 894 12.68 -21.74 -15.62
N THR A 895 12.20 -21.17 -14.49
CA THR A 895 11.37 -21.87 -13.50
C THR A 895 10.05 -22.33 -14.12
N LEU A 896 9.40 -21.47 -14.90
CA LEU A 896 8.15 -21.78 -15.59
C LEU A 896 8.36 -22.93 -16.59
N VAL A 897 9.36 -22.85 -17.43
CA VAL A 897 9.69 -23.89 -18.43
C VAL A 897 10.03 -25.22 -17.75
N ALA A 898 10.87 -25.19 -16.71
CA ALA A 898 11.23 -26.38 -15.95
C ALA A 898 10.00 -27.02 -15.28
N GLY A 899 9.09 -26.23 -14.73
CA GLY A 899 7.86 -26.70 -14.11
C GLY A 899 6.90 -27.32 -15.11
N LEU A 900 6.71 -26.71 -16.26
CA LEU A 900 5.88 -27.26 -17.34
C LEU A 900 6.45 -28.59 -17.86
N THR A 901 7.75 -28.66 -18.09
CA THR A 901 8.45 -29.88 -18.52
C THR A 901 8.30 -30.98 -17.47
N TYR A 902 8.46 -30.65 -16.19
CA TYR A 902 8.28 -31.59 -15.09
C TYR A 902 6.82 -32.09 -15.01
N ALA A 903 5.84 -31.23 -15.17
CA ALA A 903 4.42 -31.62 -15.18
C ALA A 903 4.09 -32.59 -16.32
N VAL A 904 4.61 -32.33 -17.53
CA VAL A 904 4.46 -33.23 -18.69
C VAL A 904 5.13 -34.58 -18.42
N ALA A 905 6.34 -34.61 -17.87
CA ALA A 905 7.05 -35.83 -17.54
C ALA A 905 6.30 -36.68 -16.50
N CYS A 906 5.70 -36.05 -15.47
CA CYS A 906 4.87 -36.74 -14.48
C CYS A 906 3.62 -37.34 -15.09
N ARG A 907 2.91 -36.61 -15.97
CA ARG A 907 1.73 -37.15 -16.70
C ARG A 907 2.07 -38.39 -17.56
N ARG A 908 3.17 -38.32 -18.30
CA ARG A 908 3.64 -39.44 -19.14
C ARG A 908 3.94 -40.70 -18.30
N ARG A 909 4.54 -40.53 -17.12
CA ARG A 909 4.82 -41.65 -16.19
C ARG A 909 3.54 -42.28 -15.65
N ASP A 910 2.56 -41.45 -15.27
CA ASP A 910 1.27 -41.97 -14.75
C ASP A 910 0.47 -42.68 -15.82
N SER A 911 0.40 -42.15 -17.04
CA SER A 911 -0.23 -42.81 -18.19
C SER A 911 0.46 -44.14 -18.57
N GLY A 912 1.81 -44.17 -18.52
CA GLY A 912 2.57 -45.38 -18.77
C GLY A 912 2.39 -46.43 -17.68
N ARG A 913 2.12 -46.07 -16.43
CA ARG A 913 1.77 -47.00 -15.33
C ARG A 913 0.36 -47.57 -15.53
N GLN A 914 -0.63 -46.74 -15.83
CA GLN A 914 -2.01 -47.20 -16.15
C GLN A 914 -2.05 -48.20 -17.31
N LEU A 915 -1.35 -47.92 -18.40
CA LEU A 915 -1.24 -48.83 -19.54
C LEU A 915 -0.53 -50.15 -19.20
N ARG A 916 0.44 -50.14 -18.26
CA ARG A 916 1.08 -51.37 -17.78
C ARG A 916 0.17 -52.17 -16.83
N GLU A 917 -0.57 -51.50 -15.96
CA GLU A 917 -1.57 -52.16 -15.08
C GLU A 917 -2.73 -52.74 -15.88
N GLU A 918 -3.22 -52.02 -16.90
CA GLU A 918 -4.22 -52.56 -17.84
C GLU A 918 -3.69 -53.77 -18.63
N ARG A 919 -2.45 -53.75 -19.13
CA ARG A 919 -1.82 -54.89 -19.78
C ARG A 919 -1.65 -56.11 -18.86
N ASN A 920 -1.30 -55.90 -17.59
CA ASN A 920 -1.16 -56.98 -16.61
C ASN A 920 -2.50 -57.54 -16.11
N ILE A 921 -3.62 -56.87 -16.35
CA ILE A 921 -4.97 -57.37 -16.07
C ILE A 921 -5.51 -58.20 -17.25
N TYR A 922 -4.99 -58.02 -18.48
CA TYR A 922 -5.40 -58.75 -19.67
C TYR A 922 -4.38 -59.82 -20.12
N SER A 923 -3.23 -59.93 -19.45
CA SER A 923 -2.28 -61.07 -19.52
C SER A 923 -2.48 -62.02 -18.32
#